data_3957e9f3b1ab8c8a7ebd1b04dac197ef
#
_entry.id   3957e9f3b1ab8c8a7ebd1b04dac197ef
#
_cell.length_a   1.000
_cell.length_b   1.000
_cell.length_c   1.000
_cell.angle_alpha   90.00
_cell.angle_beta   90.00
_cell.angle_gamma   90.00
#
_symmetry.space_group_name_H-M   'P 1'
#
loop_
_entity.id
_entity.type
_entity.pdbx_description
1 polymer ?
#
loop_
_entity_poly.entity_id
_entity_poly.type
_entity_poly.pdbx_seq_one_letter_code
_entity_poly.pdbx_strand_id
1 'polypeptide(L)'
;MRKITAGAFLIVFVLVSLFNLSGEVSAQRSVKGRVLSDSGTPLEGVYIAAVKDNLVNERVRTGADGWFEVRLVGGADRLLIYYDDVSTPGWDYLPALVDASGDLGELEVRLIPSASVSLVEDLQFVYTDDLPLSVRYEVQDQEGEILAPSGFPLVFGWKVLRLLDIPGLSTSTVVVPAGVSTGIRVNCSIISEKRLVTRVFDIKPVPDLEAGELLQIDIRRFSLPGNLDYLDDQLDEVRLQLNEMGSLGFYLSKQMTETSTAERRLIEAKRLFEAGDYRGCFDAAKRTYIDLTSTSRELDGLYNDASTSVYFLIAFLCAMSISTGFLLKDSRRPQVTIGVILYSLLLVSLFYVYPGSRMIAFSSFTASAVLSLAAMLGLTVAFSKLLNRVGKDTVLSSLGIVGPIFSIAKRSIKRRRLRFLLLLFSMMVMVMGFVTLTSFSEGYGLITRTVQARAQPLQGVLLRSSSWSEESQAHLLGDELNTGWLERQEEVLAVSLKNENLPNHLHIAWLNYNPLRGVVGIDPSKEDPIMNLSSGLVEGKLPGPGGVVISRDLKEKLGVAVGDNLTLNHLKVTLQGVMDDTYLANLKEMDGSDYLPKKFVEISPTSTGNLIEETCEPHEVVLAYIDLTQSLFSVGGSRVAVNLGEGYNPQAFAERIALERGYQAWASTSEGVTYAGIVDYIEGKGFPLLIPWIIVVLNIVMITLNSLFERRWEINILSSIGLNPAHISLIFVAEVGLMGFLAGGLGYLLGFGVYKLMGAAGLALEVHQKVSALWLVASTMIAISAVFMGALTALKSSVAITPSLERRWRFDKDSLAYNEPWIIKIPLKLRDGQLGDFVDFMTKALKRYEDDPSLATSMIRTERREDDILIRFVHKSVNTMVGDIYIRNVLLLKPSIGGEYSVSFESIGNSGMSHMSGSLVRLLTMEWSTTMGEG
;
A
#
# COMPACT_ATOMS: atom_id res chain seq x y z
N MET A 1 68.47 14.89 -12.31
CA MET A 1 67.57 15.46 -11.28
C MET A 1 66.54 14.51 -10.68
N ARG A 2 66.27 13.29 -11.17
CA ARG A 2 65.24 12.37 -10.62
C ARG A 2 65.71 11.37 -9.54
N LYS A 3 67.03 11.33 -9.21
CA LYS A 3 67.61 10.45 -8.16
C LYS A 3 67.88 11.15 -6.83
N ILE A 4 67.79 12.46 -6.75
CA ILE A 4 68.03 13.25 -5.50
C ILE A 4 66.73 13.49 -4.76
N THR A 5 65.57 13.52 -5.46
CA THR A 5 64.25 13.73 -4.85
C THR A 5 63.74 12.45 -4.15
N ALA A 6 64.10 11.28 -4.59
CA ALA A 6 63.67 10.01 -3.93
C ALA A 6 64.41 9.78 -2.60
N GLY A 7 65.67 10.21 -2.50
CA GLY A 7 66.45 10.10 -1.23
C GLY A 7 65.94 11.05 -0.15
N ALA A 8 65.59 12.28 -0.55
CA ALA A 8 65.03 13.26 0.38
C ALA A 8 63.65 12.87 0.91
N PHE A 9 62.82 12.24 0.07
CA PHE A 9 61.51 11.72 0.48
C PHE A 9 61.58 10.53 1.43
N LEU A 10 62.58 9.66 1.22
CA LEU A 10 62.81 8.50 2.11
C LEU A 10 63.35 8.96 3.48
N ILE A 11 64.23 9.97 3.52
CA ILE A 11 64.74 10.55 4.78
C ILE A 11 63.65 11.29 5.55
N VAL A 12 62.74 12.02 4.86
CA VAL A 12 61.60 12.69 5.48
C VAL A 12 60.59 11.66 5.98
N PHE A 13 60.37 10.56 5.23
CA PHE A 13 59.46 9.49 5.66
C PHE A 13 60.00 8.70 6.86
N VAL A 14 61.31 8.44 6.90
CA VAL A 14 62.00 7.80 8.05
C VAL A 14 62.02 8.74 9.24
N LEU A 15 62.25 10.04 9.05
CA LEU A 15 62.19 11.05 10.12
C LEU A 15 60.75 11.24 10.67
N VAL A 16 59.75 11.22 9.80
CA VAL A 16 58.33 11.26 10.22
C VAL A 16 57.93 9.95 10.90
N SER A 17 58.46 8.79 10.43
CA SER A 17 58.24 7.50 11.11
C SER A 17 58.97 7.41 12.44
N LEU A 18 60.13 8.02 12.60
CA LEU A 18 60.83 8.11 13.85
C LEU A 18 60.20 9.15 14.82
N PHE A 19 59.56 10.20 14.29
CA PHE A 19 58.82 11.15 15.11
C PHE A 19 57.45 10.56 15.58
N ASN A 20 56.86 9.64 14.82
CA ASN A 20 55.66 8.90 15.25
C ASN A 20 56.02 7.67 16.14
N LEU A 21 57.28 7.33 16.30
CA LEU A 21 57.78 6.30 17.22
C LEU A 21 58.33 6.86 18.53
N SER A 22 58.44 8.19 18.67
CA SER A 22 58.48 8.84 19.98
C SER A 22 57.05 8.90 20.53
N GLY A 23 56.44 7.72 20.76
CA GLY A 23 55.35 7.62 21.69
C GLY A 23 55.83 8.28 22.97
N GLU A 24 55.09 9.26 23.45
CA GLU A 24 55.27 9.80 24.77
C GLU A 24 55.37 8.60 25.71
N VAL A 25 56.55 8.35 26.23
CA VAL A 25 56.71 7.56 27.42
C VAL A 25 56.11 8.42 28.51
N SER A 26 54.78 8.36 28.59
CA SER A 26 54.03 8.92 29.67
C SER A 26 54.55 8.24 30.91
N ALA A 27 55.25 9.00 31.76
CA ALA A 27 55.75 8.51 33.05
C ALA A 27 54.57 7.84 33.75
N GLN A 28 54.65 6.51 33.98
CA GLN A 28 53.67 5.79 34.75
C GLN A 28 53.64 6.38 36.15
N ARG A 29 52.60 7.19 36.39
CA ARG A 29 52.37 7.79 37.68
C ARG A 29 51.40 6.89 38.47
N SER A 30 51.73 6.57 39.73
CA SER A 30 50.81 5.86 40.61
C SER A 30 50.26 6.84 41.67
N VAL A 31 48.99 6.69 41.96
CA VAL A 31 48.29 7.41 43.04
C VAL A 31 47.96 6.38 44.14
N LYS A 32 48.34 6.73 45.36
CA LYS A 32 47.97 5.95 46.57
C LYS A 32 47.00 6.72 47.38
N GLY A 33 46.06 6.00 47.98
CA GLY A 33 45.06 6.67 48.80
C GLY A 33 44.24 5.69 49.60
N ARG A 34 43.38 6.24 50.44
CA ARG A 34 42.50 5.50 51.34
C ARG A 34 41.05 5.97 51.15
N VAL A 35 40.12 5.00 51.08
CA VAL A 35 38.68 5.30 51.03
C VAL A 35 38.03 5.00 52.34
N LEU A 36 37.28 5.97 52.85
CA LEU A 36 36.58 5.91 54.11
C LEU A 36 35.07 6.15 53.89
N SER A 37 34.28 5.60 54.80
CA SER A 37 32.86 5.99 54.92
C SER A 37 32.75 7.43 55.52
N ASP A 38 31.54 7.98 55.52
CA ASP A 38 31.26 9.27 56.17
C ASP A 38 31.58 9.23 57.68
N SER A 39 31.36 8.09 58.31
CA SER A 39 31.73 7.86 59.74
C SER A 39 33.25 7.68 59.97
N GLY A 40 34.08 7.68 58.94
CA GLY A 40 35.54 7.50 58.99
C GLY A 40 36.01 6.04 59.06
N THR A 41 35.14 5.08 58.89
CA THR A 41 35.51 3.64 58.80
C THR A 41 36.09 3.31 57.44
N PRO A 42 37.16 2.50 57.32
CA PRO A 42 37.73 2.07 56.06
C PRO A 42 36.73 1.20 55.28
N LEU A 43 36.63 1.41 53.95
CA LEU A 43 35.77 0.65 53.09
C LEU A 43 36.56 -0.33 52.22
N GLU A 44 36.24 -1.63 52.36
CA GLU A 44 36.82 -2.71 51.57
C GLU A 44 36.05 -2.90 50.26
N GLY A 45 36.77 -3.27 49.17
CA GLY A 45 36.16 -3.64 47.92
C GLY A 45 35.66 -2.49 47.04
N VAL A 46 35.94 -1.22 47.40
CA VAL A 46 35.62 -0.03 46.61
C VAL A 46 36.37 -0.05 45.30
N TYR A 47 35.68 0.23 44.19
CA TYR A 47 36.32 0.33 42.90
C TYR A 47 36.89 1.72 42.64
N ILE A 48 38.15 1.77 42.24
CA ILE A 48 38.86 2.99 41.80
C ILE A 48 39.24 2.80 40.35
N ALA A 49 38.77 3.70 39.49
CA ALA A 49 39.00 3.65 38.06
C ALA A 49 39.76 4.93 37.61
N ALA A 50 40.87 4.77 36.89
CA ALA A 50 41.58 5.86 36.26
C ALA A 50 40.86 6.31 34.99
N VAL A 51 40.52 7.59 34.85
CA VAL A 51 39.69 8.15 33.79
C VAL A 51 40.47 9.19 32.99
N LYS A 52 40.43 9.06 31.65
CA LYS A 52 40.85 10.04 30.66
C LYS A 52 39.77 10.27 29.63
N ASP A 53 39.41 11.49 29.34
CA ASP A 53 38.41 11.84 28.30
C ASP A 53 37.09 11.04 28.43
N ASN A 54 36.66 10.77 29.69
CA ASN A 54 35.51 9.94 30.04
C ASN A 54 35.66 8.44 29.72
N LEU A 55 36.85 7.97 29.41
CA LEU A 55 37.12 6.52 29.23
C LEU A 55 37.85 5.98 30.47
N VAL A 56 37.41 4.81 30.92
CA VAL A 56 38.02 4.08 32.05
C VAL A 56 39.16 3.24 31.52
N ASN A 57 40.39 3.49 32.02
CA ASN A 57 41.58 2.81 31.53
C ASN A 57 42.06 1.68 32.44
N GLU A 58 42.07 1.86 33.78
CA GLU A 58 42.50 0.86 34.77
C GLU A 58 41.54 0.86 35.96
N ARG A 59 41.27 -0.30 36.53
CA ARG A 59 40.38 -0.47 37.68
C ARG A 59 41.11 -1.25 38.78
N VAL A 60 41.06 -0.77 40.01
CA VAL A 60 41.60 -1.43 41.22
C VAL A 60 40.52 -1.49 42.26
N ARG A 61 40.65 -2.35 43.25
CA ARG A 61 39.79 -2.40 44.45
C ARG A 61 40.57 -2.07 45.71
N THR A 62 39.91 -1.47 46.68
CA THR A 62 40.49 -1.25 48.02
C THR A 62 40.63 -2.56 48.79
N GLY A 63 41.70 -2.66 49.61
CA GLY A 63 41.87 -3.72 50.59
C GLY A 63 41.01 -3.55 51.85
N ALA A 64 41.09 -4.48 52.82
CA ALA A 64 40.36 -4.47 54.06
C ALA A 64 40.60 -3.23 54.95
N ASP A 65 41.75 -2.56 54.76
CA ASP A 65 42.14 -1.33 55.42
C ASP A 65 41.74 -0.05 54.66
N GLY A 66 41.02 -0.21 53.54
CA GLY A 66 40.56 0.87 52.70
C GLY A 66 41.62 1.47 51.74
N TRP A 67 42.86 0.91 51.74
CA TRP A 67 43.96 1.42 50.91
C TRP A 67 43.85 0.91 49.45
N PHE A 68 44.27 1.80 48.49
CA PHE A 68 44.40 1.46 47.09
C PHE A 68 45.70 2.05 46.50
N GLU A 69 46.17 1.46 45.45
CA GLU A 69 47.19 2.00 44.54
C GLU A 69 46.78 1.79 43.12
N VAL A 70 46.54 2.87 42.37
CA VAL A 70 46.13 2.85 40.97
C VAL A 70 47.18 3.54 40.08
N ARG A 71 47.43 2.96 38.91
CA ARG A 71 48.35 3.54 37.93
C ARG A 71 47.60 4.40 36.95
N LEU A 72 48.08 5.62 36.77
CA LEU A 72 47.55 6.55 35.78
C LEU A 72 48.16 6.23 34.41
N VAL A 73 47.53 5.39 33.62
CA VAL A 73 47.98 4.97 32.31
C VAL A 73 47.40 5.89 31.24
N GLY A 74 48.21 6.20 30.19
CA GLY A 74 47.72 6.93 29.05
C GLY A 74 47.34 8.39 29.28
N GLY A 75 47.87 9.02 30.38
CA GLY A 75 47.60 10.42 30.71
C GLY A 75 46.24 10.65 31.38
N ALA A 76 45.72 9.64 32.11
CA ALA A 76 44.54 9.81 32.96
C ALA A 76 44.80 10.91 34.03
N ASP A 77 43.81 11.79 34.23
CA ASP A 77 43.89 12.94 35.07
C ASP A 77 42.84 12.95 36.20
N ARG A 78 41.91 11.99 36.18
CA ARG A 78 40.85 11.88 37.17
C ARG A 78 40.70 10.43 37.67
N LEU A 79 40.20 10.30 38.89
CA LEU A 79 39.85 9.00 39.51
C LEU A 79 38.36 8.99 39.76
N LEU A 80 37.67 7.96 39.20
CA LEU A 80 36.28 7.63 39.50
C LEU A 80 36.31 6.57 40.61
N ILE A 81 35.63 6.86 41.74
CA ILE A 81 35.54 5.98 42.88
C ILE A 81 34.08 5.65 43.12
N TYR A 82 33.74 4.36 43.15
CA TYR A 82 32.35 3.90 43.34
C TYR A 82 32.30 2.59 44.13
N TYR A 83 31.25 2.45 44.92
CA TYR A 83 30.99 1.27 45.70
C TYR A 83 29.51 1.05 45.90
N ASP A 84 29.11 -0.22 45.79
CA ASP A 84 27.76 -0.72 46.00
C ASP A 84 27.82 -2.04 46.78
N ASP A 85 27.08 -2.10 47.90
CA ASP A 85 26.93 -3.35 48.65
C ASP A 85 25.76 -4.15 48.10
N VAL A 86 26.04 -5.24 47.42
CA VAL A 86 25.02 -6.10 46.76
C VAL A 86 23.97 -6.65 47.74
N SER A 87 24.19 -6.51 49.05
CA SER A 87 23.23 -6.95 50.07
C SER A 87 22.04 -5.95 50.25
N THR A 88 22.20 -4.71 49.83
CA THR A 88 21.16 -3.66 49.86
C THR A 88 20.44 -3.57 48.54
N PRO A 89 19.14 -3.16 48.49
CA PRO A 89 18.38 -3.05 47.24
C PRO A 89 18.79 -1.84 46.37
N GLY A 90 19.39 -0.81 46.99
CA GLY A 90 19.87 0.42 46.30
C GLY A 90 21.32 0.68 46.49
N TRP A 91 21.90 1.64 45.79
CA TRP A 91 23.29 2.05 45.89
C TRP A 91 23.58 2.72 47.24
N ASP A 92 24.65 2.27 47.91
CA ASP A 92 24.95 2.70 49.26
C ASP A 92 25.77 4.00 49.32
N TYR A 93 26.58 4.28 48.32
CA TYR A 93 27.43 5.47 48.27
C TYR A 93 27.37 6.21 46.96
N LEU A 94 27.41 7.55 46.99
CA LEU A 94 27.52 8.35 45.80
C LEU A 94 28.87 8.12 45.09
N PRO A 95 28.90 8.04 43.76
CA PRO A 95 30.13 8.04 43.00
C PRO A 95 30.93 9.31 43.26
N ALA A 96 32.24 9.19 43.44
CA ALA A 96 33.14 10.33 43.63
C ALA A 96 34.08 10.47 42.43
N LEU A 97 34.32 11.71 42.00
CA LEU A 97 35.29 12.04 40.94
C LEU A 97 36.34 13.01 41.50
N VAL A 98 37.58 12.51 41.58
CA VAL A 98 38.70 13.23 42.15
C VAL A 98 39.69 13.60 41.07
N ASP A 99 40.09 14.87 41.00
CA ASP A 99 41.13 15.33 40.10
C ASP A 99 42.50 14.78 40.54
N ALA A 100 43.19 14.06 39.65
CA ALA A 100 44.49 13.46 39.88
C ALA A 100 45.62 14.10 39.06
N SER A 101 45.39 15.26 38.49
CA SER A 101 46.33 15.98 37.63
C SER A 101 47.58 16.56 38.43
N GLY A 102 47.39 16.87 39.72
CA GLY A 102 48.45 17.35 40.63
C GLY A 102 49.24 16.26 41.34
N ASP A 103 50.31 16.63 42.09
CA ASP A 103 51.04 15.70 42.98
C ASP A 103 50.24 15.52 44.29
N LEU A 104 49.47 14.47 44.35
CA LEU A 104 48.45 14.20 45.37
C LEU A 104 49.00 13.44 46.59
N GLY A 105 50.18 13.41 46.94
CA GLY A 105 50.61 12.67 48.14
C GLY A 105 49.81 11.41 48.47
N GLU A 106 49.40 11.21 49.74
CA GLU A 106 48.39 10.23 50.09
C GLU A 106 46.97 10.84 50.02
N LEU A 107 46.10 10.30 49.15
CA LEU A 107 44.72 10.75 48.94
C LEU A 107 43.75 10.11 49.94
N GLU A 108 43.06 10.91 50.74
CA GLU A 108 41.94 10.41 51.57
C GLU A 108 40.61 10.82 50.90
N VAL A 109 39.75 9.84 50.61
CA VAL A 109 38.43 10.11 50.00
C VAL A 109 37.34 9.57 50.92
N ARG A 110 36.39 10.42 51.27
CA ARG A 110 35.20 10.00 52.04
C ARG A 110 34.02 9.87 51.09
N LEU A 111 33.38 8.70 51.08
CA LEU A 111 32.20 8.47 50.32
C LEU A 111 30.95 8.90 51.08
N ILE A 112 30.06 9.57 50.42
CA ILE A 112 28.77 10.09 50.95
C ILE A 112 27.72 8.99 50.79
N PRO A 113 26.93 8.67 51.85
CA PRO A 113 25.84 7.73 51.74
C PRO A 113 24.82 8.13 50.72
N SER A 114 24.30 7.15 50.02
CA SER A 114 23.31 7.36 48.95
C SER A 114 22.12 6.40 49.02
N ALA A 115 21.10 6.70 48.29
CA ALA A 115 19.95 5.86 48.00
C ALA A 115 19.72 5.86 46.47
N SER A 116 18.86 5.00 46.03
CA SER A 116 18.53 4.90 44.60
C SER A 116 17.07 5.18 44.28
N VAL A 117 16.84 5.86 43.20
CA VAL A 117 15.52 6.02 42.55
C VAL A 117 15.52 5.23 41.26
N SER A 118 14.78 4.15 41.20
CA SER A 118 14.58 3.38 39.97
C SER A 118 13.36 3.92 39.23
N LEU A 119 13.60 4.44 38.05
CA LEU A 119 12.53 4.90 37.16
C LEU A 119 12.02 3.68 36.37
N VAL A 120 10.84 3.24 36.75
CA VAL A 120 10.19 2.07 36.16
C VAL A 120 9.39 2.50 34.94
N GLU A 121 9.24 1.61 33.99
CA GLU A 121 8.59 1.84 32.71
C GLU A 121 9.34 2.83 31.79
N ASP A 122 8.86 2.98 30.55
CA ASP A 122 9.49 3.83 29.57
C ASP A 122 8.75 5.15 29.38
N LEU A 123 9.48 6.18 29.01
CA LEU A 123 8.92 7.45 28.60
C LEU A 123 8.21 7.30 27.25
N GLN A 124 6.90 7.50 27.24
CA GLN A 124 6.05 7.38 26.07
C GLN A 124 5.36 8.70 25.75
N PHE A 125 5.29 9.02 24.45
CA PHE A 125 4.62 10.22 23.94
C PHE A 125 3.61 9.83 22.88
N VAL A 126 2.40 10.36 22.95
CA VAL A 126 1.29 9.98 22.04
C VAL A 126 1.56 10.29 20.58
N TYR A 127 2.40 11.26 20.28
CA TYR A 127 2.71 11.77 18.94
C TYR A 127 3.95 11.13 18.30
N THR A 128 4.55 10.13 18.92
CA THR A 128 5.64 9.33 18.34
C THR A 128 5.50 7.87 18.76
N ASP A 129 5.91 6.96 17.90
CA ASP A 129 5.97 5.52 18.17
C ASP A 129 7.37 5.10 18.66
N ASP A 130 8.36 5.97 18.44
CA ASP A 130 9.75 5.74 18.84
C ASP A 130 9.98 6.12 20.30
N LEU A 131 10.86 5.37 20.97
CA LEU A 131 11.41 5.75 22.25
C LEU A 131 12.29 7.01 22.12
N PRO A 132 12.49 7.76 23.22
CA PRO A 132 13.40 8.91 23.20
C PRO A 132 14.80 8.51 22.72
N LEU A 133 15.42 9.34 21.88
CA LEU A 133 16.80 9.13 21.40
C LEU A 133 17.82 9.17 22.53
N SER A 134 17.57 10.00 23.53
CA SER A 134 18.40 10.10 24.72
C SER A 134 17.54 10.58 25.88
N VAL A 135 17.83 10.08 27.06
CA VAL A 135 17.22 10.51 28.31
C VAL A 135 18.34 10.84 29.27
N ARG A 136 18.25 12.02 29.88
CA ARG A 136 19.22 12.53 30.86
C ARG A 136 18.48 12.88 32.14
N TYR A 137 18.91 12.28 33.25
CA TYR A 137 18.41 12.54 34.60
C TYR A 137 19.41 13.39 35.35
N GLU A 138 19.02 14.56 35.83
CA GLU A 138 19.85 15.48 36.58
C GLU A 138 19.30 15.61 38.01
N VAL A 139 20.08 15.19 39.00
CA VAL A 139 19.70 15.37 40.39
C VAL A 139 19.97 16.81 40.81
N GLN A 140 18.94 17.50 41.29
CA GLN A 140 18.98 18.91 41.60
C GLN A 140 18.66 19.17 43.08
N ASP A 141 19.22 20.25 43.60
CA ASP A 141 18.84 20.81 44.89
C ASP A 141 17.50 21.58 44.83
N GLN A 142 17.14 22.24 45.94
CA GLN A 142 15.91 23.04 45.99
C GLN A 142 15.97 24.29 45.11
N GLU A 143 17.16 24.78 44.76
CA GLU A 143 17.40 25.96 43.92
C GLU A 143 17.46 25.59 42.43
N GLY A 144 17.51 24.29 42.11
CA GLY A 144 17.51 23.77 40.73
C GLY A 144 18.93 23.60 40.14
N GLU A 145 19.98 23.67 40.94
CA GLU A 145 21.35 23.44 40.54
C GLU A 145 21.67 21.91 40.58
N ILE A 146 22.52 21.46 39.66
CA ILE A 146 22.92 20.03 39.61
C ILE A 146 23.82 19.71 40.79
N LEU A 147 23.45 18.75 41.58
CA LEU A 147 24.24 18.30 42.73
C LEU A 147 25.51 17.60 42.28
N ALA A 148 26.64 17.99 42.88
CA ALA A 148 27.94 17.36 42.67
C ALA A 148 28.75 17.31 44.00
N PRO A 149 28.18 16.71 45.09
CA PRO A 149 28.75 16.81 46.44
C PRO A 149 30.10 16.07 46.56
N SER A 150 30.38 15.11 45.71
CA SER A 150 31.61 14.30 45.65
C SER A 150 32.47 14.60 44.43
N GLY A 151 32.29 15.79 43.80
CA GLY A 151 32.97 16.16 42.55
C GLY A 151 32.41 15.43 41.31
N PHE A 152 31.59 14.41 41.53
CA PHE A 152 30.86 13.75 40.46
C PHE A 152 29.48 14.43 40.22
N PRO A 153 29.23 15.02 39.06
CA PRO A 153 27.92 15.59 38.78
C PRO A 153 26.87 14.44 38.70
N LEU A 154 25.85 14.54 39.53
CA LEU A 154 24.81 13.51 39.59
C LEU A 154 23.90 13.58 38.35
N VAL A 155 24.44 13.14 37.22
CA VAL A 155 23.77 13.09 35.92
C VAL A 155 23.83 11.66 35.42
N PHE A 156 22.65 11.10 35.15
CA PHE A 156 22.46 9.70 34.74
C PHE A 156 21.66 9.63 33.46
N GLY A 157 21.40 8.42 32.94
CA GLY A 157 20.57 8.23 31.76
C GLY A 157 21.26 7.39 30.70
N TRP A 158 20.66 7.34 29.51
CA TRP A 158 21.15 6.52 28.38
C TRP A 158 21.34 7.39 27.12
N LYS A 159 22.31 6.96 26.26
CA LYS A 159 22.75 7.68 25.06
C LYS A 159 23.15 9.16 25.36
N VAL A 160 23.57 9.43 26.57
CA VAL A 160 24.05 10.75 26.96
C VAL A 160 25.54 10.83 26.65
N LEU A 161 25.91 11.66 25.70
CA LEU A 161 27.30 11.92 25.39
C LEU A 161 28.01 12.49 26.62
N ARG A 162 29.10 11.85 27.08
CA ARG A 162 30.03 12.28 28.18
C ARG A 162 29.68 11.80 29.58
N LEU A 163 28.85 10.79 29.78
CA LEU A 163 28.72 10.16 31.08
C LEU A 163 29.78 9.06 31.20
N LEU A 164 30.35 8.97 32.41
CA LEU A 164 31.19 7.84 32.81
C LEU A 164 30.28 6.61 33.02
N ASP A 165 30.56 5.55 32.32
CA ASP A 165 29.84 4.29 32.51
C ASP A 165 30.26 3.65 33.83
N ILE A 166 29.34 3.59 34.80
CA ILE A 166 29.56 2.96 36.11
C ILE A 166 29.01 1.55 36.02
N PRO A 167 29.90 0.52 36.08
CA PRO A 167 29.45 -0.85 35.98
C PRO A 167 28.51 -1.24 37.11
N GLY A 168 27.42 -1.91 36.79
CA GLY A 168 26.39 -2.32 37.74
C GLY A 168 25.23 -1.33 37.92
N LEU A 169 25.37 -0.08 37.43
CA LEU A 169 24.32 0.90 37.48
C LEU A 169 23.42 0.79 36.23
N SER A 170 22.12 0.56 36.45
CA SER A 170 21.15 0.55 35.37
C SER A 170 20.96 1.96 34.81
N THR A 171 20.73 2.07 33.49
CA THR A 171 20.46 3.34 32.81
C THR A 171 19.19 4.04 33.30
N SER A 172 18.29 3.32 33.96
CA SER A 172 17.05 3.83 34.55
C SER A 172 17.16 4.10 36.05
N THR A 173 18.34 3.89 36.67
CA THR A 173 18.57 4.14 38.08
C THR A 173 19.31 5.45 38.28
N VAL A 174 18.77 6.28 39.16
CA VAL A 174 19.35 7.56 39.57
C VAL A 174 19.80 7.45 41.02
N VAL A 175 21.06 7.72 41.26
CA VAL A 175 21.61 7.69 42.63
C VAL A 175 21.46 9.10 43.24
N VAL A 176 20.88 9.17 44.45
CA VAL A 176 20.62 10.41 45.18
C VAL A 176 21.28 10.39 46.52
N PRO A 177 21.70 11.52 47.13
CA PRO A 177 22.26 11.58 48.50
C PRO A 177 21.20 11.13 49.51
N ALA A 178 21.60 10.26 50.45
CA ALA A 178 20.73 9.85 51.54
C ALA A 178 20.43 10.92 52.55
N GLY A 179 19.22 10.97 53.07
CA GLY A 179 18.78 11.95 54.10
C GLY A 179 18.64 13.39 53.57
N VAL A 180 18.60 13.60 52.28
CA VAL A 180 18.47 14.91 51.63
C VAL A 180 17.31 14.92 50.66
N SER A 181 16.36 15.83 50.84
CA SER A 181 15.29 16.03 49.86
C SER A 181 15.84 16.64 48.59
N THR A 182 15.67 15.92 47.47
CA THR A 182 16.20 16.33 46.17
C THR A 182 15.09 16.38 45.12
N GLY A 183 15.42 16.88 43.94
CA GLY A 183 14.57 16.79 42.75
C GLY A 183 15.34 16.09 41.63
N ILE A 184 14.63 15.41 40.71
CA ILE A 184 15.22 14.84 39.52
C ILE A 184 14.60 15.56 38.30
N ARG A 185 15.44 16.27 37.55
CA ARG A 185 15.05 16.84 36.25
C ARG A 185 15.31 15.82 35.16
N VAL A 186 14.29 15.56 34.38
CA VAL A 186 14.35 14.63 33.25
C VAL A 186 14.35 15.44 31.96
N ASN A 187 15.43 15.33 31.19
CA ASN A 187 15.56 15.91 29.86
C ASN A 187 15.56 14.77 28.85
N CYS A 188 14.57 14.71 27.98
CA CYS A 188 14.51 13.69 26.93
C CYS A 188 14.43 14.32 25.53
N SER A 189 15.15 13.72 24.59
CA SER A 189 15.17 14.13 23.19
C SER A 189 14.41 13.10 22.36
N ILE A 190 13.42 13.54 21.61
CA ILE A 190 12.54 12.70 20.79
C ILE A 190 12.53 13.23 19.35
N ILE A 191 12.24 12.35 18.39
CA ILE A 191 11.97 12.74 17.01
C ILE A 191 10.44 12.83 16.84
N SER A 192 9.96 14.00 16.49
CA SER A 192 8.58 14.22 16.08
C SER A 192 8.57 14.92 14.73
N GLU A 193 7.84 14.43 13.75
CA GLU A 193 7.74 15.01 12.39
C GLU A 193 9.12 15.34 11.74
N LYS A 194 10.09 14.43 11.90
CA LYS A 194 11.48 14.60 11.41
C LYS A 194 12.24 15.76 12.07
N ARG A 195 11.78 16.25 13.22
CA ARG A 195 12.44 17.29 14.01
C ARG A 195 12.83 16.74 15.37
N LEU A 196 13.99 17.15 15.86
CA LEU A 196 14.42 16.85 17.22
C LEU A 196 13.70 17.80 18.18
N VAL A 197 12.94 17.25 19.10
CA VAL A 197 12.21 17.98 20.14
C VAL A 197 12.74 17.55 21.49
N THR A 198 13.08 18.51 22.36
CA THR A 198 13.46 18.24 23.75
C THR A 198 12.28 18.48 24.66
N ARG A 199 11.98 17.50 25.52
CA ARG A 199 10.98 17.59 26.58
C ARG A 199 11.67 17.57 27.94
N VAL A 200 11.20 18.41 28.84
CA VAL A 200 11.75 18.56 30.19
C VAL A 200 10.61 18.45 31.18
N PHE A 201 10.80 17.65 32.22
CA PHE A 201 9.88 17.59 33.35
C PHE A 201 10.64 17.31 34.65
N ASP A 202 10.09 17.74 35.77
CA ASP A 202 10.73 17.63 37.07
C ASP A 202 9.97 16.65 37.97
N ILE A 203 10.67 15.71 38.57
CA ILE A 203 10.18 14.81 39.61
C ILE A 203 10.55 15.45 40.96
N LYS A 204 9.62 16.18 41.56
CA LYS A 204 9.84 16.89 42.82
C LYS A 204 8.61 16.79 43.74
N PRO A 205 8.80 16.59 45.03
CA PRO A 205 10.06 16.23 45.73
C PRO A 205 10.31 14.73 45.68
N VAL A 206 11.60 14.30 45.65
CA VAL A 206 11.98 12.95 46.02
C VAL A 206 12.01 12.94 47.53
N PRO A 207 11.35 12.01 48.26
CA PRO A 207 11.37 11.92 49.70
C PRO A 207 12.78 11.66 50.23
N ASP A 208 13.02 11.98 51.48
CA ASP A 208 14.25 11.65 52.16
C ASP A 208 14.35 10.09 52.25
N LEU A 209 15.39 9.53 51.66
CA LEU A 209 15.63 8.07 51.60
C LEU A 209 16.78 7.73 52.56
N GLU A 210 16.71 6.56 53.18
CA GLU A 210 17.82 5.98 53.97
C GLU A 210 18.93 5.45 53.04
N ALA A 211 20.16 5.30 53.60
CA ALA A 211 21.29 4.75 52.80
C ALA A 211 20.98 3.31 52.35
N GLY A 212 21.20 3.05 51.03
CA GLY A 212 20.92 1.74 50.39
C GLY A 212 19.45 1.48 50.13
N GLU A 213 18.55 2.45 50.36
CA GLU A 213 17.13 2.33 50.01
C GLU A 213 16.91 2.49 48.54
N LEU A 214 15.90 1.72 47.97
CA LEU A 214 15.46 1.78 46.59
C LEU A 214 14.02 2.25 46.50
N LEU A 215 13.80 3.43 45.96
CA LEU A 215 12.48 3.96 45.62
C LEU A 215 12.16 3.67 44.17
N GLN A 216 11.05 3.00 43.91
CA GLN A 216 10.55 2.81 42.53
C GLN A 216 9.52 3.86 42.18
N ILE A 217 9.70 4.54 41.04
CA ILE A 217 8.79 5.59 40.54
C ILE A 217 8.40 5.23 39.11
N ASP A 218 7.09 5.14 38.85
CA ASP A 218 6.59 5.04 37.46
C ASP A 218 6.74 6.41 36.77
N ILE A 219 7.64 6.44 35.77
CA ILE A 219 7.99 7.69 35.08
C ILE A 219 6.81 8.24 34.24
N ARG A 220 5.84 7.39 33.88
CA ARG A 220 4.64 7.79 33.13
C ARG A 220 3.80 8.82 33.88
N ARG A 221 3.79 8.76 35.22
CA ARG A 221 3.09 9.77 36.05
C ARG A 221 3.49 11.20 35.71
N PHE A 222 4.72 11.43 35.26
CA PHE A 222 5.27 12.76 34.98
C PHE A 222 5.25 13.11 33.48
N SER A 223 5.24 12.11 32.57
CA SER A 223 5.16 12.35 31.14
C SER A 223 3.72 12.46 30.61
N LEU A 224 2.76 11.75 31.24
CA LEU A 224 1.37 11.73 30.82
C LEU A 224 0.64 13.09 30.88
N PRO A 225 0.82 13.94 31.91
CA PRO A 225 0.18 15.25 31.93
C PRO A 225 0.48 16.07 30.67
N GLY A 226 1.75 16.09 30.23
CA GLY A 226 2.14 16.77 29.00
C GLY A 226 1.52 16.16 27.72
N ASN A 227 1.23 14.84 27.71
CA ASN A 227 0.49 14.19 26.63
C ASN A 227 -1.00 14.58 26.63
N LEU A 228 -1.61 14.66 27.82
CA LEU A 228 -3.02 15.07 27.98
C LEU A 228 -3.21 16.52 27.58
N ASP A 229 -2.33 17.43 28.00
CA ASP A 229 -2.36 18.85 27.62
C ASP A 229 -2.22 19.01 26.09
N TYR A 230 -1.28 18.27 25.49
CA TYR A 230 -1.12 18.25 24.03
C TYR A 230 -2.39 17.80 23.30
N LEU A 231 -3.11 16.81 23.84
CA LEU A 231 -4.36 16.31 23.25
C LEU A 231 -5.52 17.30 23.43
N ASP A 232 -5.56 18.05 24.55
CA ASP A 232 -6.51 19.15 24.71
C ASP A 232 -6.30 20.24 23.65
N ASP A 233 -5.06 20.67 23.44
CA ASP A 233 -4.70 21.64 22.40
C ASP A 233 -5.09 21.15 20.99
N GLN A 234 -4.79 19.90 20.68
CA GLN A 234 -5.18 19.26 19.39
C GLN A 234 -6.69 19.17 19.22
N LEU A 235 -7.44 18.82 20.27
CA LEU A 235 -8.89 18.77 20.24
C LEU A 235 -9.50 20.15 19.95
N ASP A 236 -8.97 21.18 20.57
CA ASP A 236 -9.44 22.57 20.37
C ASP A 236 -9.08 23.07 18.95
N GLU A 237 -7.92 22.68 18.41
CA GLU A 237 -7.56 22.99 17.02
C GLU A 237 -8.48 22.31 16.01
N VAL A 238 -8.77 21.01 16.17
CA VAL A 238 -9.73 20.26 15.32
C VAL A 238 -11.13 20.88 15.43
N ARG A 239 -11.57 21.29 16.62
CA ARG A 239 -12.86 21.99 16.79
C ARG A 239 -12.91 23.32 16.06
N LEU A 240 -11.80 24.08 16.10
CA LEU A 240 -11.71 25.34 15.36
C LEU A 240 -11.84 25.10 13.85
N GLN A 241 -11.10 24.12 13.31
CA GLN A 241 -11.16 23.72 11.91
C GLN A 241 -12.58 23.25 11.51
N LEU A 242 -13.23 22.42 12.33
CA LEU A 242 -14.62 21.98 12.10
C LEU A 242 -15.61 23.15 12.04
N ASN A 243 -15.48 24.13 12.95
CA ASN A 243 -16.33 25.30 12.97
C ASN A 243 -16.11 26.20 11.75
N GLU A 244 -14.86 26.40 11.36
CA GLU A 244 -14.50 27.19 10.18
C GLU A 244 -15.05 26.54 8.91
N MET A 245 -14.76 25.25 8.68
CA MET A 245 -15.24 24.52 7.52
C MET A 245 -16.77 24.39 7.51
N GLY A 246 -17.41 24.22 8.68
CA GLY A 246 -18.86 24.24 8.82
C GLY A 246 -19.47 25.56 8.36
N SER A 247 -18.83 26.69 8.69
CA SER A 247 -19.25 28.04 8.26
C SER A 247 -19.16 28.23 6.75
N LEU A 248 -18.21 27.56 6.08
CA LEU A 248 -18.05 27.53 4.62
C LEU A 248 -19.12 26.66 3.94
N GLY A 249 -19.81 25.80 4.70
CA GLY A 249 -20.93 24.98 4.22
C GLY A 249 -20.55 23.53 3.91
N PHE A 250 -19.47 23.03 4.47
CA PHE A 250 -19.16 21.59 4.44
C PHE A 250 -20.13 20.81 5.31
N TYR A 251 -20.44 19.58 4.90
CA TYR A 251 -21.20 18.63 5.68
C TYR A 251 -20.23 17.74 6.46
N LEU A 252 -20.07 17.97 7.76
CA LEU A 252 -19.02 17.42 8.62
C LEU A 252 -19.57 16.51 9.73
N SER A 253 -20.75 15.90 9.52
CA SER A 253 -21.42 15.09 10.55
C SER A 253 -20.57 13.92 11.03
N LYS A 254 -19.83 13.24 10.13
CA LYS A 254 -18.91 12.14 10.47
C LYS A 254 -17.80 12.67 11.39
N GLN A 255 -17.09 13.71 10.97
CA GLN A 255 -15.95 14.28 11.70
C GLN A 255 -16.36 14.84 13.07
N MET A 256 -17.54 15.44 13.16
CA MET A 256 -18.12 15.88 14.45
C MET A 256 -18.37 14.72 15.41
N THR A 257 -18.88 13.59 14.91
CA THR A 257 -19.11 12.39 15.72
C THR A 257 -17.79 11.78 16.18
N GLU A 258 -16.80 11.70 15.30
CA GLU A 258 -15.46 11.20 15.61
C GLU A 258 -14.76 12.08 16.65
N THR A 259 -14.80 13.41 16.48
CA THR A 259 -14.25 14.36 17.45
C THR A 259 -14.95 14.25 18.81
N SER A 260 -16.28 14.09 18.87
CA SER A 260 -17.00 13.90 20.14
C SER A 260 -16.66 12.56 20.80
N THR A 261 -16.29 11.55 20.02
CA THR A 261 -15.83 10.26 20.55
C THR A 261 -14.43 10.37 21.09
N ALA A 262 -13.52 11.08 20.39
CA ALA A 262 -12.18 11.38 20.85
C ALA A 262 -12.20 12.19 22.17
N GLU A 263 -13.09 13.18 22.29
CA GLU A 263 -13.29 13.94 23.53
C GLU A 263 -13.68 13.05 24.71
N ARG A 264 -14.65 12.14 24.51
CA ARG A 264 -15.05 11.21 25.57
C ARG A 264 -13.91 10.30 26.01
N ARG A 265 -13.06 9.83 25.08
CA ARG A 265 -11.87 9.03 25.39
C ARG A 265 -10.81 9.85 26.13
N LEU A 266 -10.64 11.13 25.78
CA LEU A 266 -9.73 12.01 26.49
C LEU A 266 -10.16 12.24 27.94
N ILE A 267 -11.48 12.41 28.20
CA ILE A 267 -12.05 12.48 29.55
C ILE A 267 -11.78 11.17 30.31
N GLU A 268 -11.93 10.02 29.65
CA GLU A 268 -11.64 8.71 30.25
C GLU A 268 -10.14 8.59 30.56
N ALA A 269 -9.24 9.01 29.65
CA ALA A 269 -7.80 9.01 29.89
C ALA A 269 -7.42 9.83 31.14
N LYS A 270 -8.02 11.03 31.28
CA LYS A 270 -7.81 11.88 32.49
C LYS A 270 -8.30 11.19 33.77
N ARG A 271 -9.44 10.51 33.71
CA ARG A 271 -9.96 9.74 34.84
C ARG A 271 -9.06 8.56 35.23
N LEU A 272 -8.53 7.82 34.24
CA LEU A 272 -7.57 6.74 34.45
C LEU A 272 -6.26 7.27 35.08
N PHE A 273 -5.81 8.44 34.63
CA PHE A 273 -4.65 9.10 35.25
C PHE A 273 -4.88 9.41 36.72
N GLU A 274 -6.03 9.99 37.09
CA GLU A 274 -6.40 10.29 38.47
C GLU A 274 -6.55 9.01 39.33
N ALA A 275 -6.97 7.90 38.71
CA ALA A 275 -7.07 6.60 39.35
C ALA A 275 -5.70 5.89 39.54
N GLY A 276 -4.61 6.43 38.95
CA GLY A 276 -3.28 5.83 39.00
C GLY A 276 -3.05 4.72 38.00
N ASP A 277 -3.99 4.47 37.08
CA ASP A 277 -3.82 3.55 35.96
C ASP A 277 -3.14 4.28 34.78
N TYR A 278 -1.82 4.41 34.88
CA TYR A 278 -1.03 5.13 33.90
C TYR A 278 -0.98 4.42 32.54
N ARG A 279 -1.07 3.08 32.55
CA ARG A 279 -1.08 2.27 31.32
C ARG A 279 -2.38 2.46 30.56
N GLY A 280 -3.52 2.28 31.23
CA GLY A 280 -4.83 2.52 30.62
C GLY A 280 -5.01 3.98 30.16
N CYS A 281 -4.43 4.93 30.91
CA CYS A 281 -4.39 6.33 30.53
C CYS A 281 -3.64 6.53 29.20
N PHE A 282 -2.45 5.94 29.05
CA PHE A 282 -1.68 6.07 27.80
C PHE A 282 -2.41 5.45 26.61
N ASP A 283 -2.98 4.25 26.77
CA ASP A 283 -3.75 3.57 25.72
C ASP A 283 -4.95 4.42 25.26
N ALA A 284 -5.70 4.98 26.19
CA ALA A 284 -6.82 5.88 25.89
C ALA A 284 -6.35 7.17 25.21
N ALA A 285 -5.26 7.76 25.71
CA ALA A 285 -4.63 8.96 25.13
C ALA A 285 -4.11 8.71 23.71
N LYS A 286 -3.43 7.58 23.47
CA LYS A 286 -2.91 7.22 22.15
C LYS A 286 -4.03 6.98 21.13
N ARG A 287 -5.12 6.32 21.52
CA ARG A 287 -6.31 6.16 20.68
C ARG A 287 -6.95 7.52 20.36
N THR A 288 -7.02 8.42 21.35
CA THR A 288 -7.51 9.79 21.13
C THR A 288 -6.63 10.54 20.12
N TYR A 289 -5.32 10.43 20.25
CA TYR A 289 -4.36 11.03 19.30
C TYR A 289 -4.59 10.54 17.87
N ILE A 290 -4.75 9.22 17.70
CA ILE A 290 -5.00 8.59 16.40
C ILE A 290 -6.31 9.12 15.80
N ASP A 291 -7.39 9.15 16.58
CA ASP A 291 -8.70 9.64 16.13
C ASP A 291 -8.62 11.13 15.71
N LEU A 292 -7.99 11.99 16.51
CA LEU A 292 -7.83 13.42 16.21
C LEU A 292 -6.95 13.65 14.98
N THR A 293 -5.84 12.92 14.87
CA THR A 293 -4.93 13.01 13.73
C THR A 293 -5.61 12.54 12.45
N SER A 294 -6.39 11.44 12.50
CA SER A 294 -7.18 10.96 11.36
C SER A 294 -8.21 12.01 10.94
N THR A 295 -8.96 12.58 11.89
CA THR A 295 -9.95 13.62 11.61
C THR A 295 -9.31 14.87 11.02
N SER A 296 -8.19 15.34 11.57
CA SER A 296 -7.47 16.51 11.04
C SER A 296 -6.98 16.29 9.61
N ARG A 297 -6.38 15.12 9.32
CA ARG A 297 -5.96 14.76 7.95
C ARG A 297 -7.15 14.72 6.97
N GLU A 298 -8.28 14.18 7.40
CA GLU A 298 -9.50 14.18 6.58
C GLU A 298 -9.99 15.60 6.29
N LEU A 299 -9.96 16.50 7.29
CA LEU A 299 -10.35 17.90 7.12
C LEU A 299 -9.42 18.64 6.15
N ASP A 300 -8.10 18.46 6.30
CA ASP A 300 -7.11 19.04 5.40
C ASP A 300 -7.26 18.53 3.97
N GLY A 301 -7.53 17.22 3.82
CA GLY A 301 -7.84 16.59 2.54
C GLY A 301 -9.08 17.20 1.89
N LEU A 302 -10.17 17.33 2.63
CA LEU A 302 -11.41 17.96 2.17
C LEU A 302 -11.20 19.43 1.75
N TYR A 303 -10.40 20.17 2.53
CA TYR A 303 -10.08 21.57 2.27
C TYR A 303 -9.29 21.71 0.97
N ASN A 304 -8.21 20.96 0.81
CA ASN A 304 -7.36 21.00 -0.36
C ASN A 304 -8.10 20.52 -1.63
N ASP A 305 -8.84 19.43 -1.52
CA ASP A 305 -9.65 18.90 -2.61
C ASP A 305 -10.73 19.88 -3.05
N ALA A 306 -11.42 20.51 -2.12
CA ALA A 306 -12.46 21.48 -2.43
C ALA A 306 -11.91 22.71 -3.14
N SER A 307 -10.77 23.24 -2.67
CA SER A 307 -10.16 24.45 -3.23
C SER A 307 -9.65 24.25 -4.66
N THR A 308 -9.02 23.12 -4.95
CA THR A 308 -8.48 22.77 -6.28
C THR A 308 -9.60 22.37 -7.25
N SER A 309 -10.61 21.66 -6.78
CA SER A 309 -11.69 21.14 -7.61
C SER A 309 -12.63 22.23 -8.16
N VAL A 310 -12.71 23.39 -7.53
CA VAL A 310 -13.55 24.51 -8.01
C VAL A 310 -13.23 24.89 -9.46
N TYR A 311 -11.95 25.00 -9.78
CA TYR A 311 -11.52 25.38 -11.14
C TYR A 311 -11.93 24.35 -12.19
N PHE A 312 -11.80 23.08 -11.83
CA PHE A 312 -12.24 21.98 -12.71
C PHE A 312 -13.76 21.96 -12.86
N LEU A 313 -14.52 22.18 -11.78
CA LEU A 313 -15.99 22.26 -11.81
C LEU A 313 -16.47 23.40 -12.68
N ILE A 314 -15.87 24.58 -12.59
CA ILE A 314 -16.18 25.75 -13.42
C ILE A 314 -16.00 25.39 -14.92
N ALA A 315 -14.88 24.79 -15.30
CA ALA A 315 -14.63 24.37 -16.67
C ALA A 315 -15.60 23.28 -17.15
N PHE A 316 -15.88 22.30 -16.31
CA PHE A 316 -16.84 21.22 -16.60
C PHE A 316 -18.26 21.76 -16.82
N LEU A 317 -18.72 22.64 -15.93
CA LEU A 317 -20.05 23.27 -16.06
C LEU A 317 -20.15 24.14 -17.32
N CYS A 318 -19.07 24.79 -17.71
CA CYS A 318 -18.99 25.51 -18.97
C CYS A 318 -19.22 24.56 -20.15
N ALA A 319 -18.48 23.45 -20.19
CA ALA A 319 -18.61 22.44 -21.25
C ALA A 319 -20.03 21.85 -21.30
N MET A 320 -20.62 21.53 -20.14
CA MET A 320 -21.97 21.00 -20.01
C MET A 320 -23.02 22.01 -20.48
N SER A 321 -22.89 23.29 -20.12
CA SER A 321 -23.83 24.35 -20.50
C SER A 321 -23.82 24.63 -21.98
N ILE A 322 -22.64 24.71 -22.61
CA ILE A 322 -22.48 24.90 -24.05
C ILE A 322 -23.02 23.67 -24.79
N SER A 323 -22.74 22.46 -24.31
CA SER A 323 -23.28 21.22 -24.90
C SER A 323 -24.81 21.19 -24.85
N THR A 324 -25.41 21.63 -23.74
CA THR A 324 -26.88 21.76 -23.61
C THR A 324 -27.44 22.82 -24.54
N GLY A 325 -26.79 24.00 -24.67
CA GLY A 325 -27.17 25.03 -25.62
C GLY A 325 -27.16 24.50 -27.06
N PHE A 326 -26.14 23.69 -27.40
CA PHE A 326 -26.03 23.03 -28.70
C PHE A 326 -27.18 22.06 -28.99
N LEU A 327 -27.66 21.37 -27.95
CA LEU A 327 -28.80 20.46 -28.02
C LEU A 327 -30.13 21.17 -28.26
N LEU A 328 -30.35 22.30 -27.59
CA LEU A 328 -31.66 22.96 -27.56
C LEU A 328 -31.97 23.74 -28.84
N LYS A 329 -30.98 24.33 -29.47
CA LYS A 329 -31.18 25.19 -30.67
C LYS A 329 -30.32 24.74 -31.87
N ASP A 330 -30.74 25.14 -33.09
CA ASP A 330 -30.08 24.77 -34.34
C ASP A 330 -29.18 25.89 -34.90
N SER A 331 -29.53 27.14 -34.67
CA SER A 331 -28.76 28.30 -35.10
C SER A 331 -27.68 28.69 -34.07
N ARG A 332 -26.49 29.08 -34.52
CA ARG A 332 -25.30 29.33 -33.68
C ARG A 332 -25.51 30.40 -32.61
N ARG A 333 -26.11 31.52 -32.96
CA ARG A 333 -26.32 32.64 -32.01
C ARG A 333 -27.17 32.23 -30.80
N PRO A 334 -28.39 31.67 -30.91
CA PRO A 334 -29.18 31.25 -29.75
C PRO A 334 -28.60 30.02 -29.05
N GLN A 335 -27.77 29.19 -29.70
CA GLN A 335 -27.04 28.11 -28.99
C GLN A 335 -26.08 28.67 -27.93
N VAL A 336 -25.24 29.64 -28.33
CA VAL A 336 -24.27 30.29 -27.44
C VAL A 336 -25.01 31.10 -26.38
N THR A 337 -26.05 31.84 -26.73
CA THR A 337 -26.81 32.65 -25.74
C THR A 337 -27.45 31.78 -24.67
N ILE A 338 -28.11 30.68 -25.03
CA ILE A 338 -28.68 29.75 -24.06
C ILE A 338 -27.59 29.05 -23.23
N GLY A 339 -26.48 28.65 -23.87
CA GLY A 339 -25.33 28.09 -23.18
C GLY A 339 -24.74 29.04 -22.14
N VAL A 340 -24.58 30.33 -22.46
CA VAL A 340 -24.08 31.35 -21.52
C VAL A 340 -25.07 31.61 -20.40
N ILE A 341 -26.37 31.70 -20.67
CA ILE A 341 -27.40 31.88 -19.62
C ILE A 341 -27.41 30.70 -18.69
N LEU A 342 -27.39 29.46 -19.21
CA LEU A 342 -27.37 28.25 -18.39
C LEU A 342 -26.07 28.16 -17.57
N TYR A 343 -24.93 28.50 -18.17
CA TYR A 343 -23.65 28.56 -17.48
C TYR A 343 -23.70 29.55 -16.31
N SER A 344 -24.20 30.76 -16.51
CA SER A 344 -24.34 31.76 -15.45
C SER A 344 -25.23 31.24 -14.32
N LEU A 345 -26.35 30.59 -14.64
CA LEU A 345 -27.25 30.00 -13.65
C LEU A 345 -26.55 28.88 -12.84
N LEU A 346 -25.81 28.01 -13.52
CA LEU A 346 -25.08 26.91 -12.88
C LEU A 346 -23.90 27.42 -12.05
N LEU A 347 -23.22 28.51 -12.47
CA LEU A 347 -22.19 29.17 -11.66
C LEU A 347 -22.76 29.76 -10.37
N VAL A 348 -23.93 30.40 -10.44
CA VAL A 348 -24.61 30.89 -9.22
C VAL A 348 -24.96 29.71 -8.33
N SER A 349 -25.52 28.63 -8.88
CA SER A 349 -25.79 27.41 -8.11
C SER A 349 -24.52 26.84 -7.47
N LEU A 350 -23.44 26.72 -8.23
CA LEU A 350 -22.14 26.24 -7.73
C LEU A 350 -21.64 27.10 -6.56
N PHE A 351 -21.70 28.41 -6.68
CA PHE A 351 -21.24 29.35 -5.66
C PHE A 351 -21.98 29.18 -4.32
N TYR A 352 -23.28 28.92 -4.37
CA TYR A 352 -24.09 28.74 -3.16
C TYR A 352 -24.09 27.31 -2.61
N VAL A 353 -23.95 26.31 -3.45
CA VAL A 353 -24.11 24.90 -3.08
C VAL A 353 -22.77 24.23 -2.77
N TYR A 354 -21.71 24.55 -3.51
CA TYR A 354 -20.42 23.92 -3.37
C TYR A 354 -19.52 24.70 -2.38
N PRO A 355 -19.07 24.09 -1.26
CA PRO A 355 -18.32 24.81 -0.22
C PRO A 355 -17.01 25.41 -0.72
N GLY A 356 -16.25 24.68 -1.57
CA GLY A 356 -14.98 25.15 -2.11
C GLY A 356 -15.06 26.46 -2.88
N SER A 357 -16.22 26.81 -3.45
CA SER A 357 -16.39 28.07 -4.17
C SER A 357 -16.29 29.31 -3.26
N ARG A 358 -16.48 29.16 -1.94
CA ARG A 358 -16.36 30.23 -0.93
C ARG A 358 -14.98 30.35 -0.36
N MET A 359 -14.11 29.34 -0.60
CA MET A 359 -12.74 29.33 -0.12
C MET A 359 -11.81 30.18 -0.98
N ILE A 360 -12.13 30.34 -2.27
CA ILE A 360 -11.34 31.12 -3.22
C ILE A 360 -11.84 32.55 -3.31
N ALA A 361 -10.93 33.48 -3.57
CA ALA A 361 -11.27 34.88 -3.76
C ALA A 361 -12.28 35.01 -4.92
N PHE A 362 -13.32 35.84 -4.73
CA PHE A 362 -14.37 36.07 -5.75
C PHE A 362 -13.79 36.53 -7.10
N SER A 363 -12.69 37.31 -7.08
CA SER A 363 -11.96 37.71 -8.29
C SER A 363 -11.38 36.52 -9.06
N SER A 364 -10.80 35.53 -8.36
CA SER A 364 -10.26 34.30 -8.96
C SER A 364 -11.37 33.39 -9.48
N PHE A 365 -12.49 33.28 -8.77
CA PHE A 365 -13.68 32.58 -9.22
C PHE A 365 -14.22 33.18 -10.54
N THR A 366 -14.42 34.48 -10.58
CA THR A 366 -14.94 35.18 -11.78
C THR A 366 -13.95 35.15 -12.95
N ALA A 367 -12.66 35.33 -12.68
CA ALA A 367 -11.61 35.23 -13.71
C ALA A 367 -11.57 33.85 -14.34
N SER A 368 -11.60 32.77 -13.54
CA SER A 368 -11.62 31.39 -14.03
C SER A 368 -12.91 31.08 -14.80
N ALA A 369 -14.04 31.62 -14.38
CA ALA A 369 -15.30 31.48 -15.10
C ALA A 369 -15.26 32.15 -16.48
N VAL A 370 -14.73 33.36 -16.60
CA VAL A 370 -14.57 34.06 -17.88
C VAL A 370 -13.54 33.35 -18.75
N LEU A 371 -12.42 32.92 -18.20
CA LEU A 371 -11.37 32.20 -18.91
C LEU A 371 -11.88 30.88 -19.49
N SER A 372 -12.62 30.10 -18.71
CA SER A 372 -13.19 28.82 -19.17
C SER A 372 -14.22 29.02 -20.27
N LEU A 373 -15.04 30.07 -20.19
CA LEU A 373 -16.00 30.42 -21.22
C LEU A 373 -15.30 30.83 -22.51
N ALA A 374 -14.28 31.69 -22.42
CA ALA A 374 -13.48 32.12 -23.59
C ALA A 374 -12.76 30.95 -24.25
N ALA A 375 -12.13 30.09 -23.45
CA ALA A 375 -11.46 28.88 -23.92
C ALA A 375 -12.42 27.92 -24.63
N MET A 376 -13.60 27.67 -24.06
CA MET A 376 -14.58 26.76 -24.64
C MET A 376 -15.21 27.29 -25.91
N LEU A 377 -15.50 28.60 -25.98
CA LEU A 377 -15.94 29.26 -27.23
C LEU A 377 -14.86 29.21 -28.30
N GLY A 378 -13.61 29.47 -27.93
CA GLY A 378 -12.46 29.34 -28.83
C GLY A 378 -12.31 27.90 -29.36
N LEU A 379 -12.44 26.90 -28.50
CA LEU A 379 -12.38 25.49 -28.88
C LEU A 379 -13.52 25.08 -29.81
N THR A 380 -14.75 25.55 -29.60
CA THR A 380 -15.86 25.30 -30.53
C THR A 380 -15.64 25.90 -31.91
N VAL A 381 -15.03 27.09 -32.01
CA VAL A 381 -14.66 27.71 -33.27
C VAL A 381 -13.50 26.99 -33.95
N ALA A 382 -12.46 26.64 -33.17
CA ALA A 382 -11.30 25.90 -33.68
C ALA A 382 -11.67 24.51 -34.19
N PHE A 383 -12.49 23.77 -33.43
CA PHE A 383 -13.00 22.45 -33.82
C PHE A 383 -13.84 22.51 -35.09
N SER A 384 -14.71 23.50 -35.19
CA SER A 384 -15.50 23.74 -36.40
C SER A 384 -14.62 24.04 -37.63
N LYS A 385 -13.54 24.83 -37.49
CA LYS A 385 -12.58 25.10 -38.56
C LYS A 385 -11.76 23.83 -38.91
N LEU A 386 -11.38 23.03 -37.94
CA LEU A 386 -10.65 21.78 -38.13
C LEU A 386 -11.50 20.77 -38.92
N LEU A 387 -12.74 20.55 -38.51
CA LEU A 387 -13.68 19.67 -39.21
C LEU A 387 -13.92 20.11 -40.66
N ASN A 388 -14.02 21.43 -40.93
CA ASN A 388 -14.19 21.96 -42.29
C ASN A 388 -12.92 21.81 -43.14
N ARG A 389 -11.70 21.78 -42.57
CA ARG A 389 -10.45 21.53 -43.29
C ARG A 389 -10.27 20.05 -43.63
N VAL A 390 -10.52 19.17 -42.66
CA VAL A 390 -10.40 17.69 -42.82
C VAL A 390 -11.44 17.16 -43.83
N GLY A 391 -12.62 17.78 -43.94
CA GLY A 391 -13.65 17.36 -44.88
C GLY A 391 -13.38 17.75 -46.36
N LYS A 392 -12.33 18.54 -46.65
CA LYS A 392 -11.99 18.93 -48.05
C LYS A 392 -10.97 18.01 -48.71
N ASP A 393 -10.12 17.34 -47.97
CA ASP A 393 -8.95 16.67 -48.51
C ASP A 393 -9.00 15.13 -48.52
N THR A 394 -10.01 14.48 -47.96
CA THR A 394 -10.14 13.01 -47.97
C THR A 394 -11.59 12.54 -47.93
N VAL A 395 -11.99 11.79 -48.92
CA VAL A 395 -13.36 11.24 -49.07
C VAL A 395 -13.70 10.17 -47.99
N LEU A 396 -12.75 9.75 -47.11
CA LEU A 396 -12.89 8.66 -46.17
C LEU A 396 -12.20 8.87 -44.81
N SER A 397 -12.08 10.09 -44.29
CA SER A 397 -11.55 10.24 -42.93
C SER A 397 -12.65 9.96 -41.90
N SER A 398 -12.35 9.07 -40.94
CA SER A 398 -13.24 8.73 -39.83
C SER A 398 -13.70 9.95 -39.00
N LEU A 399 -12.92 11.03 -39.01
CA LEU A 399 -13.24 12.30 -38.36
C LEU A 399 -14.33 13.10 -39.09
N GLY A 400 -14.44 12.97 -40.41
CA GLY A 400 -15.49 13.64 -41.21
C GLY A 400 -16.91 13.16 -40.91
N ILE A 401 -17.06 11.97 -40.34
CA ILE A 401 -18.35 11.34 -40.03
C ILE A 401 -18.89 11.80 -38.67
N VAL A 402 -18.04 12.26 -37.74
CA VAL A 402 -18.40 12.66 -36.38
C VAL A 402 -19.46 13.78 -36.36
N GLY A 403 -19.28 14.82 -37.21
CA GLY A 403 -20.24 15.94 -37.31
C GLY A 403 -21.68 15.52 -37.71
N PRO A 404 -21.87 14.78 -38.80
CA PRO A 404 -23.16 14.22 -39.21
C PRO A 404 -23.77 13.32 -38.11
N ILE A 405 -23.00 12.47 -37.45
CA ILE A 405 -23.46 11.58 -36.38
C ILE A 405 -24.06 12.39 -35.22
N PHE A 406 -23.32 13.39 -34.69
CA PHE A 406 -23.84 14.24 -33.63
C PHE A 406 -25.08 15.05 -34.07
N SER A 407 -25.15 15.46 -35.34
CA SER A 407 -26.33 16.15 -35.89
C SER A 407 -27.57 15.24 -35.89
N ILE A 408 -27.40 13.96 -36.28
CA ILE A 408 -28.49 12.97 -36.25
C ILE A 408 -28.91 12.66 -34.84
N ALA A 409 -27.95 12.44 -33.92
CA ALA A 409 -28.20 12.19 -32.50
C ALA A 409 -29.00 13.37 -31.87
N LYS A 410 -28.62 14.60 -32.17
CA LYS A 410 -29.35 15.81 -31.74
C LYS A 410 -30.80 15.83 -32.23
N ARG A 411 -31.05 15.53 -33.51
CA ARG A 411 -32.40 15.49 -34.08
C ARG A 411 -33.24 14.37 -33.40
N SER A 412 -32.65 13.24 -33.13
CA SER A 412 -33.29 12.13 -32.41
C SER A 412 -33.73 12.57 -30.98
N ILE A 413 -32.85 13.23 -30.22
CA ILE A 413 -33.18 13.77 -28.89
C ILE A 413 -34.33 14.78 -28.95
N LYS A 414 -34.33 15.68 -29.93
CA LYS A 414 -35.39 16.69 -30.10
C LYS A 414 -36.77 16.10 -30.42
N ARG A 415 -36.82 15.00 -31.15
CA ARG A 415 -38.09 14.32 -31.52
C ARG A 415 -38.78 13.69 -30.29
N ARG A 416 -38.02 13.30 -29.29
CA ARG A 416 -38.53 12.53 -28.11
C ARG A 416 -38.18 13.20 -26.80
N ARG A 417 -38.41 14.50 -26.66
CA ARG A 417 -38.01 15.35 -25.54
C ARG A 417 -38.42 14.81 -24.17
N LEU A 418 -39.67 14.37 -24.03
CA LEU A 418 -40.18 13.88 -22.75
C LEU A 418 -39.41 12.64 -22.27
N ARG A 419 -39.17 11.67 -23.17
CA ARG A 419 -38.42 10.47 -22.83
C ARG A 419 -36.96 10.80 -22.47
N PHE A 420 -36.30 11.67 -23.24
CA PHE A 420 -34.97 12.16 -22.94
C PHE A 420 -34.92 12.79 -21.54
N LEU A 421 -35.87 13.64 -21.19
CA LEU A 421 -35.93 14.28 -19.86
C LEU A 421 -36.16 13.27 -18.76
N LEU A 422 -37.03 12.28 -18.93
CA LEU A 422 -37.27 11.22 -17.92
C LEU A 422 -36.05 10.35 -17.69
N LEU A 423 -35.36 9.95 -18.76
CA LEU A 423 -34.10 9.21 -18.69
C LEU A 423 -33.02 10.05 -17.99
N LEU A 424 -32.84 11.31 -18.40
CA LEU A 424 -31.89 12.23 -17.80
C LEU A 424 -32.15 12.40 -16.30
N PHE A 425 -33.43 12.58 -15.90
CA PHE A 425 -33.83 12.72 -14.52
C PHE A 425 -33.55 11.43 -13.71
N SER A 426 -33.90 10.27 -14.24
CA SER A 426 -33.61 8.99 -13.58
C SER A 426 -32.11 8.78 -13.34
N MET A 427 -31.29 9.07 -14.36
CA MET A 427 -29.83 8.99 -14.23
C MET A 427 -29.25 10.02 -13.25
N MET A 428 -29.80 11.23 -13.26
CA MET A 428 -29.40 12.31 -12.36
C MET A 428 -29.71 11.96 -10.89
N VAL A 429 -30.88 11.37 -10.61
CA VAL A 429 -31.23 10.87 -9.26
C VAL A 429 -30.32 9.72 -8.85
N MET A 430 -29.95 8.81 -9.77
CA MET A 430 -28.99 7.73 -9.49
C MET A 430 -27.61 8.30 -9.09
N VAL A 431 -27.10 9.24 -9.87
CA VAL A 431 -25.81 9.88 -9.58
C VAL A 431 -25.87 10.66 -8.25
N MET A 432 -26.95 11.39 -8.03
CA MET A 432 -27.21 12.09 -6.76
C MET A 432 -27.16 11.11 -5.58
N GLY A 433 -27.84 9.97 -5.67
CA GLY A 433 -27.83 8.93 -4.62
C GLY A 433 -26.43 8.35 -4.40
N PHE A 434 -25.67 8.11 -5.48
CA PHE A 434 -24.27 7.66 -5.36
C PHE A 434 -23.41 8.70 -4.63
N VAL A 435 -23.53 9.97 -4.98
CA VAL A 435 -22.74 11.04 -4.35
C VAL A 435 -23.07 11.19 -2.87
N THR A 436 -24.37 11.12 -2.51
CA THR A 436 -24.83 11.43 -1.15
C THR A 436 -24.81 10.26 -0.17
N LEU A 437 -25.00 9.02 -0.65
CA LEU A 437 -25.24 7.88 0.24
C LEU A 437 -24.06 6.90 0.35
N THR A 438 -23.12 6.93 -0.59
CA THR A 438 -21.88 6.14 -0.46
C THR A 438 -20.78 6.99 0.13
N SER A 439 -19.96 6.41 1.00
CA SER A 439 -18.81 7.07 1.61
C SER A 439 -17.54 6.23 1.38
N PHE A 440 -16.51 6.88 0.91
CA PHE A 440 -15.17 6.33 0.84
C PHE A 440 -14.24 7.39 1.43
N SER A 441 -13.52 7.04 2.46
CA SER A 441 -12.53 7.92 3.10
C SER A 441 -11.25 7.14 3.36
N GLU A 442 -10.14 7.84 3.35
CA GLU A 442 -8.89 7.35 3.89
C GLU A 442 -8.94 7.56 5.40
N GLY A 443 -8.69 6.51 6.16
CA GLY A 443 -8.58 6.55 7.60
C GLY A 443 -7.16 6.19 8.02
N TYR A 444 -6.73 6.69 9.17
CA TYR A 444 -5.49 6.31 9.83
C TYR A 444 -5.83 5.77 11.21
N GLY A 445 -5.37 4.56 11.55
CA GLY A 445 -5.72 3.99 12.84
C GLY A 445 -5.23 2.58 13.08
N LEU A 446 -5.49 2.11 14.31
CA LEU A 446 -5.28 0.72 14.67
C LEU A 446 -6.35 -0.14 13.98
N ILE A 447 -5.90 -1.01 13.09
CA ILE A 447 -6.78 -2.01 12.47
C ILE A 447 -6.42 -3.41 12.95
N THR A 448 -7.47 -4.21 13.13
CA THR A 448 -7.34 -5.66 13.38
C THR A 448 -8.05 -6.40 12.26
N ARG A 449 -7.35 -7.37 11.65
CA ARG A 449 -7.92 -8.20 10.60
C ARG A 449 -7.47 -9.65 10.73
N THR A 450 -8.37 -10.58 10.51
CA THR A 450 -8.01 -11.99 10.41
C THR A 450 -7.30 -12.24 9.09
N VAL A 451 -6.04 -12.68 9.16
CA VAL A 451 -5.21 -13.00 7.99
C VAL A 451 -5.43 -14.44 7.56
N GLN A 452 -5.48 -15.36 8.52
CA GLN A 452 -5.76 -16.77 8.29
C GLN A 452 -6.83 -17.27 9.26
N ALA A 453 -7.86 -17.90 8.72
CA ALA A 453 -8.93 -18.53 9.51
C ALA A 453 -8.62 -19.99 9.91
N ARG A 454 -7.38 -20.40 9.87
CA ARG A 454 -6.92 -21.75 10.22
C ARG A 454 -5.98 -21.68 11.40
N ALA A 455 -6.23 -22.50 12.40
CA ALA A 455 -5.36 -22.63 13.57
C ALA A 455 -3.92 -22.96 13.13
N GLN A 456 -2.97 -22.25 13.71
CA GLN A 456 -1.55 -22.54 13.59
C GLN A 456 -1.10 -23.42 14.78
N PRO A 457 -0.12 -24.30 14.58
CA PRO A 457 0.39 -25.13 15.67
C PRO A 457 1.06 -24.31 16.78
N LEU A 458 1.59 -23.16 16.45
CA LEU A 458 2.29 -22.26 17.37
C LEU A 458 1.34 -21.14 17.81
N GLN A 459 1.20 -20.98 19.14
CA GLN A 459 0.39 -19.91 19.73
C GLN A 459 1.30 -18.85 20.34
N GLY A 460 0.94 -17.57 20.17
CA GLY A 460 1.71 -16.46 20.67
C GLY A 460 1.55 -15.21 19.80
N VAL A 461 2.51 -14.31 19.88
CA VAL A 461 2.50 -13.05 19.12
C VAL A 461 3.83 -12.89 18.39
N LEU A 462 3.76 -12.57 17.11
CA LEU A 462 4.88 -12.20 16.27
C LEU A 462 4.89 -10.69 16.06
N LEU A 463 6.02 -10.05 16.30
CA LEU A 463 6.21 -8.61 16.13
C LEU A 463 7.22 -8.35 15.01
N ARG A 464 6.89 -7.41 14.12
CA ARG A 464 7.79 -6.90 13.08
C ARG A 464 7.89 -5.37 13.16
N SER A 465 8.88 -4.79 12.50
CA SER A 465 9.06 -3.34 12.45
C SER A 465 7.82 -2.61 11.94
N SER A 466 7.59 -1.40 12.44
CA SER A 466 6.54 -0.49 11.95
C SER A 466 6.62 -0.22 10.44
N SER A 467 7.82 -0.23 9.89
CA SER A 467 8.09 -0.03 8.45
C SER A 467 8.01 -1.29 7.60
N TRP A 468 7.71 -2.44 8.20
CA TRP A 468 7.63 -3.71 7.47
C TRP A 468 6.39 -3.75 6.56
N SER A 469 6.56 -4.24 5.33
CA SER A 469 5.46 -4.58 4.42
C SER A 469 5.78 -5.87 3.66
N GLU A 470 4.78 -6.52 3.08
CA GLU A 470 5.02 -7.73 2.26
C GLU A 470 5.93 -7.46 1.06
N GLU A 471 5.92 -6.23 0.53
CA GLU A 471 6.73 -5.81 -0.63
C GLU A 471 8.13 -5.29 -0.23
N SER A 472 8.24 -4.67 0.94
CA SER A 472 9.50 -4.15 1.47
C SER A 472 9.74 -4.70 2.87
N GLN A 473 10.34 -5.89 2.96
CA GLN A 473 10.70 -6.48 4.23
C GLN A 473 11.75 -5.60 4.91
N ALA A 474 11.42 -5.04 6.07
CA ALA A 474 12.31 -4.17 6.82
C ALA A 474 12.81 -4.87 8.08
N HIS A 475 14.10 -4.66 8.40
CA HIS A 475 14.65 -5.09 9.68
C HIS A 475 14.21 -4.19 10.82
N LEU A 476 14.14 -4.76 12.01
CA LEU A 476 14.04 -4.02 13.26
C LEU A 476 15.28 -3.13 13.44
N LEU A 477 15.10 -1.88 13.83
CA LEU A 477 16.16 -0.89 13.97
C LEU A 477 16.19 -0.28 15.37
N GLY A 478 17.37 0.10 15.81
CA GLY A 478 17.55 0.83 17.05
C GLY A 478 16.95 0.14 18.28
N ASP A 479 16.00 0.79 18.92
CA ASP A 479 15.40 0.29 20.17
C ASP A 479 14.41 -0.87 19.95
N GLU A 480 13.95 -1.10 18.72
CA GLU A 480 13.15 -2.28 18.37
C GLU A 480 13.91 -3.59 18.59
N LEU A 481 15.24 -3.57 18.51
CA LEU A 481 16.11 -4.72 18.80
C LEU A 481 16.22 -5.02 20.31
N ASN A 482 15.84 -4.08 21.17
CA ASN A 482 15.88 -4.28 22.62
C ASN A 482 14.60 -4.98 23.10
N THR A 483 14.69 -6.28 23.35
CA THR A 483 13.56 -7.10 23.82
C THR A 483 13.38 -7.11 25.32
N GLY A 484 14.26 -6.50 26.11
CA GLY A 484 14.27 -6.58 27.58
C GLY A 484 13.00 -5.99 28.25
N TRP A 485 12.32 -5.06 27.61
CA TRP A 485 11.05 -4.53 28.11
C TRP A 485 9.89 -5.55 27.96
N LEU A 486 9.91 -6.40 26.92
CA LEU A 486 8.94 -7.50 26.76
C LEU A 486 9.15 -8.57 27.83
N GLU A 487 10.41 -8.94 28.10
CA GLU A 487 10.75 -9.95 29.09
C GLU A 487 10.34 -9.54 30.52
N ARG A 488 10.17 -8.26 30.81
CA ARG A 488 9.70 -7.73 32.11
C ARG A 488 8.18 -7.76 32.29
N GLN A 489 7.41 -8.07 31.23
CA GLN A 489 5.96 -8.10 31.34
C GLN A 489 5.49 -9.41 31.95
N GLU A 490 4.57 -9.35 32.92
CA GLU A 490 4.03 -10.53 33.63
C GLU A 490 3.36 -11.54 32.69
N GLU A 491 2.86 -11.08 31.55
CA GLU A 491 2.13 -11.90 30.59
C GLU A 491 3.06 -12.73 29.71
N VAL A 492 4.35 -12.38 29.67
CA VAL A 492 5.34 -12.92 28.73
C VAL A 492 6.14 -14.04 29.36
N LEU A 493 6.09 -15.24 28.75
CA LEU A 493 6.88 -16.40 29.16
C LEU A 493 8.24 -16.47 28.50
N ALA A 494 8.29 -16.18 27.21
CA ALA A 494 9.51 -16.26 26.41
C ALA A 494 9.48 -15.25 25.27
N VAL A 495 10.65 -14.69 24.97
CA VAL A 495 10.85 -13.72 23.85
C VAL A 495 12.04 -14.19 23.04
N SER A 496 11.89 -14.29 21.72
CA SER A 496 12.98 -14.62 20.82
C SER A 496 13.09 -13.64 19.66
N LEU A 497 14.29 -13.07 19.51
CA LEU A 497 14.70 -12.28 18.36
C LEU A 497 15.33 -13.19 17.32
N LYS A 498 14.89 -13.10 16.07
CA LYS A 498 15.46 -13.77 14.91
C LYS A 498 16.12 -12.76 14.01
N ASN A 499 17.35 -13.02 13.61
CA ASN A 499 18.06 -12.29 12.58
C ASN A 499 17.96 -13.05 11.27
N GLU A 500 17.71 -12.35 10.17
CA GLU A 500 17.76 -12.92 8.82
C GLU A 500 18.16 -11.87 7.79
N ASN A 501 18.55 -12.33 6.60
CA ASN A 501 18.81 -11.43 5.50
C ASN A 501 17.51 -11.01 4.80
N LEU A 502 17.51 -9.81 4.24
CA LEU A 502 16.46 -9.37 3.31
C LEU A 502 16.56 -10.16 1.99
N PRO A 503 15.45 -10.31 1.25
CA PRO A 503 15.46 -10.96 -0.06
C PRO A 503 16.53 -10.36 -0.97
N ASN A 504 17.36 -11.21 -1.56
CA ASN A 504 18.45 -10.78 -2.43
C ASN A 504 18.56 -11.70 -3.67
N HIS A 505 18.99 -11.11 -4.77
CA HIS A 505 19.30 -11.85 -6.00
C HIS A 505 20.69 -12.54 -5.94
N LEU A 506 21.62 -11.98 -5.16
CA LEU A 506 22.99 -12.49 -5.01
C LEU A 506 23.12 -13.40 -3.78
N HIS A 507 24.30 -14.02 -3.67
CA HIS A 507 24.66 -14.76 -2.47
C HIS A 507 24.91 -13.82 -1.28
N ILE A 508 24.41 -14.20 -0.11
CA ILE A 508 24.52 -13.42 1.13
C ILE A 508 25.80 -13.77 1.88
N ALA A 509 26.17 -15.05 1.88
CA ALA A 509 27.34 -15.54 2.57
C ALA A 509 27.96 -16.73 1.83
N TRP A 510 29.15 -17.14 2.26
CA TRP A 510 29.87 -18.31 1.73
C TRP A 510 30.23 -19.23 2.89
N LEU A 511 29.82 -20.49 2.82
CA LEU A 511 30.23 -21.51 3.78
C LEU A 511 31.19 -22.48 3.11
N ASN A 512 32.47 -22.48 3.52
CA ASN A 512 33.54 -23.25 2.87
C ASN A 512 33.52 -23.15 1.34
N TYR A 513 33.46 -21.91 0.80
CA TYR A 513 33.33 -21.59 -0.63
C TYR A 513 32.04 -22.04 -1.30
N ASN A 514 31.08 -22.61 -0.58
CA ASN A 514 29.73 -22.84 -1.10
C ASN A 514 28.87 -21.61 -0.88
N PRO A 515 28.23 -21.09 -1.94
CA PRO A 515 27.39 -19.89 -1.83
C PRO A 515 26.10 -20.18 -1.10
N LEU A 516 25.73 -19.31 -0.17
CA LEU A 516 24.48 -19.34 0.57
C LEU A 516 23.58 -18.18 0.15
N ARG A 517 22.30 -18.43 0.08
CA ARG A 517 21.24 -17.45 -0.21
C ARG A 517 20.57 -16.94 1.05
N GLY A 518 20.63 -17.70 2.13
CA GLY A 518 19.98 -17.40 3.38
C GLY A 518 20.88 -17.62 4.60
N VAL A 519 20.75 -16.70 5.57
CA VAL A 519 21.38 -16.81 6.89
C VAL A 519 20.30 -16.50 7.93
N VAL A 520 20.15 -17.40 8.88
CA VAL A 520 19.25 -17.24 10.04
C VAL A 520 20.07 -17.23 11.30
N GLY A 521 19.94 -16.18 12.09
CA GLY A 521 20.58 -16.03 13.40
C GLY A 521 19.58 -16.16 14.52
N ILE A 522 19.84 -17.06 15.45
CA ILE A 522 18.95 -17.35 16.59
C ILE A 522 19.74 -17.57 17.88
N ASP A 523 19.07 -17.30 19.01
CA ASP A 523 19.46 -17.84 20.31
C ASP A 523 18.58 -19.07 20.61
N PRO A 524 19.12 -20.28 20.51
CA PRO A 524 18.32 -21.49 20.71
C PRO A 524 17.66 -21.59 22.08
N SER A 525 18.24 -20.99 23.13
CA SER A 525 17.65 -21.01 24.46
C SER A 525 16.32 -20.28 24.54
N LYS A 526 16.13 -19.29 23.65
CA LYS A 526 14.93 -18.48 23.53
C LYS A 526 14.02 -18.93 22.39
N GLU A 527 14.61 -19.39 21.28
CA GLU A 527 13.89 -19.76 20.05
C GLU A 527 13.26 -21.15 20.13
N ASP A 528 13.98 -22.14 20.66
CA ASP A 528 13.51 -23.53 20.69
C ASP A 528 12.22 -23.73 21.52
N PRO A 529 12.02 -23.08 22.70
CA PRO A 529 10.77 -23.14 23.43
C PRO A 529 9.55 -22.61 22.65
N ILE A 530 9.77 -21.75 21.65
CA ILE A 530 8.73 -21.14 20.84
C ILE A 530 8.51 -21.94 19.56
N MET A 531 9.60 -22.25 18.82
CA MET A 531 9.54 -22.79 17.46
C MET A 531 9.77 -24.30 17.39
N ASN A 532 10.17 -24.95 18.51
CA ASN A 532 10.45 -26.40 18.62
C ASN A 532 11.48 -26.90 17.58
N LEU A 533 12.55 -26.15 17.38
CA LEU A 533 13.59 -26.46 16.39
C LEU A 533 14.30 -27.78 16.66
N SER A 534 14.42 -28.15 17.94
CA SER A 534 15.04 -29.42 18.36
C SER A 534 14.37 -30.66 17.77
N SER A 535 13.09 -30.59 17.44
CA SER A 535 12.37 -31.69 16.77
C SER A 535 12.83 -31.99 15.33
N GLY A 536 13.45 -31.01 14.66
CA GLY A 536 14.02 -31.18 13.33
C GLY A 536 15.48 -31.58 13.33
N LEU A 537 16.14 -31.72 14.49
CA LEU A 537 17.55 -32.02 14.58
C LEU A 537 17.81 -33.53 14.33
N VAL A 538 18.67 -33.81 13.38
CA VAL A 538 19.05 -35.19 13.02
C VAL A 538 20.34 -35.61 13.72
N GLU A 539 21.33 -34.71 13.80
CA GLU A 539 22.62 -34.97 14.42
C GLU A 539 23.11 -33.73 15.20
N GLY A 540 23.78 -33.93 16.32
CA GLY A 540 24.43 -32.85 17.08
C GLY A 540 23.49 -32.07 17.97
N LYS A 541 23.62 -30.74 18.01
CA LYS A 541 22.80 -29.80 18.81
C LYS A 541 22.54 -28.51 18.05
N LEU A 542 21.58 -27.71 18.52
CA LEU A 542 21.30 -26.37 17.99
C LEU A 542 22.52 -25.43 18.16
N PRO A 543 22.60 -24.32 17.34
CA PRO A 543 23.81 -23.52 17.28
C PRO A 543 24.04 -22.74 18.58
N GLY A 544 25.15 -23.00 19.29
CA GLY A 544 25.65 -22.19 20.40
C GLY A 544 26.69 -21.16 19.94
N PRO A 545 27.32 -20.44 20.89
CA PRO A 545 28.31 -19.43 20.55
C PRO A 545 29.39 -19.95 19.58
N GLY A 546 29.62 -19.25 18.47
CA GLY A 546 30.58 -19.67 17.44
C GLY A 546 30.14 -20.88 16.59
N GLY A 547 28.91 -21.39 16.77
CA GLY A 547 28.40 -22.58 16.10
C GLY A 547 27.40 -22.29 15.00
N VAL A 548 27.33 -23.24 14.05
CA VAL A 548 26.36 -23.25 12.98
C VAL A 548 25.69 -24.60 12.85
N VAL A 549 24.48 -24.59 12.31
CA VAL A 549 23.69 -25.77 11.96
C VAL A 549 23.29 -25.66 10.50
N ILE A 550 23.37 -26.76 9.78
CA ILE A 550 23.09 -26.84 8.34
C ILE A 550 22.07 -27.95 8.07
N SER A 551 21.50 -27.96 6.89
CA SER A 551 20.63 -29.02 6.42
C SER A 551 21.43 -30.28 6.07
N ARG A 552 20.75 -31.41 6.00
CA ARG A 552 21.36 -32.71 5.65
C ARG A 552 21.95 -32.65 4.24
N ASP A 553 21.22 -32.11 3.26
CA ASP A 553 21.68 -31.99 1.87
C ASP A 553 22.92 -31.12 1.78
N LEU A 554 22.98 -30.00 2.53
CA LEU A 554 24.16 -29.13 2.56
C LEU A 554 25.36 -29.85 3.19
N LYS A 555 25.14 -30.63 4.27
CA LYS A 555 26.19 -31.47 4.88
C LYS A 555 26.80 -32.45 3.86
N GLU A 556 25.94 -33.17 3.13
CA GLU A 556 26.38 -34.14 2.11
C GLU A 556 27.18 -33.46 0.99
N LYS A 557 26.68 -32.29 0.52
CA LYS A 557 27.33 -31.49 -0.51
C LYS A 557 28.72 -30.98 -0.09
N LEU A 558 28.89 -30.61 1.18
CA LEU A 558 30.19 -30.14 1.70
C LEU A 558 31.10 -31.28 2.16
N GLY A 559 30.58 -32.47 2.40
CA GLY A 559 31.35 -33.61 2.88
C GLY A 559 31.94 -33.46 4.27
N VAL A 560 31.21 -32.76 5.19
CA VAL A 560 31.66 -32.38 6.53
C VAL A 560 30.95 -33.20 7.62
N ALA A 561 31.55 -33.28 8.80
CA ALA A 561 30.98 -33.94 9.96
C ALA A 561 30.70 -32.94 11.10
N VAL A 562 29.75 -33.31 12.00
CA VAL A 562 29.48 -32.50 13.20
C VAL A 562 30.77 -32.44 14.06
N GLY A 563 31.15 -31.23 14.44
CA GLY A 563 32.40 -30.91 15.15
C GLY A 563 33.48 -30.32 14.25
N ASP A 564 33.34 -30.36 12.90
CA ASP A 564 34.32 -29.76 11.99
C ASP A 564 34.31 -28.24 12.06
N ASN A 565 35.48 -27.65 11.83
CA ASN A 565 35.64 -26.22 11.72
C ASN A 565 35.39 -25.79 10.26
N LEU A 566 34.44 -24.91 10.07
CA LEU A 566 34.07 -24.33 8.79
C LEU A 566 34.47 -22.86 8.74
N THR A 567 34.36 -22.26 7.57
CA THR A 567 34.57 -20.82 7.37
C THR A 567 33.29 -20.20 6.82
N LEU A 568 32.64 -19.36 7.59
CA LEU A 568 31.49 -18.54 7.16
C LEU A 568 32.02 -17.15 6.79
N ASN A 569 32.11 -16.85 5.47
CA ASN A 569 32.86 -15.70 4.95
C ASN A 569 34.29 -15.71 5.47
N HIS A 570 34.60 -14.87 6.46
CA HIS A 570 35.92 -14.76 7.10
C HIS A 570 35.95 -15.27 8.55
N LEU A 571 34.79 -15.70 9.06
CA LEU A 571 34.64 -16.16 10.43
C LEU A 571 34.83 -17.66 10.52
N LYS A 572 35.62 -18.11 11.50
CA LYS A 572 35.75 -19.52 11.83
C LYS A 572 34.57 -19.93 12.68
N VAL A 573 33.83 -20.94 12.23
CA VAL A 573 32.64 -21.46 12.90
C VAL A 573 32.73 -22.97 13.05
N THR A 574 32.09 -23.56 14.03
CA THR A 574 32.04 -25.00 14.24
C THR A 574 30.67 -25.54 13.82
N LEU A 575 30.66 -26.62 13.04
CA LEU A 575 29.42 -27.32 12.70
C LEU A 575 28.91 -28.06 13.96
N GLN A 576 27.82 -27.59 14.57
CA GLN A 576 27.30 -28.14 15.83
C GLN A 576 26.15 -29.11 15.65
N GLY A 577 25.41 -29.00 14.52
CA GLY A 577 24.28 -29.88 14.26
C GLY A 577 23.84 -29.91 12.81
N VAL A 578 22.98 -30.86 12.51
CA VAL A 578 22.38 -31.07 11.19
C VAL A 578 20.88 -31.24 11.35
N MET A 579 20.11 -30.50 10.55
CA MET A 579 18.66 -30.56 10.55
C MET A 579 18.11 -31.29 9.33
N ASP A 580 16.90 -31.82 9.49
CA ASP A 580 16.16 -32.46 8.41
C ASP A 580 15.64 -31.42 7.41
N ASP A 581 15.88 -31.65 6.13
CA ASP A 581 15.49 -30.74 5.06
C ASP A 581 13.97 -30.56 4.95
N THR A 582 13.23 -31.66 5.12
CA THR A 582 11.77 -31.64 5.05
C THR A 582 11.16 -30.85 6.22
N TYR A 583 11.77 -30.99 7.40
CA TYR A 583 11.35 -30.23 8.58
C TYR A 583 11.56 -28.73 8.36
N LEU A 584 12.77 -28.34 7.94
CA LEU A 584 13.10 -26.93 7.69
C LEU A 584 12.22 -26.29 6.60
N ALA A 585 11.99 -27.03 5.51
CA ALA A 585 11.16 -26.53 4.40
C ALA A 585 9.69 -26.33 4.79
N ASN A 586 9.18 -27.09 5.77
CA ASN A 586 7.78 -27.01 6.22
C ASN A 586 7.59 -26.16 7.48
N LEU A 587 8.67 -25.69 8.09
CA LEU A 587 8.60 -24.89 9.30
C LEU A 587 7.98 -23.52 8.98
N LYS A 588 6.96 -23.14 9.75
CA LYS A 588 6.21 -21.89 9.60
C LYS A 588 6.37 -21.01 10.83
N GLU A 589 6.38 -19.71 10.60
CA GLU A 589 6.28 -18.70 11.66
C GLU A 589 4.85 -18.63 12.23
N MET A 590 4.67 -17.90 13.32
CA MET A 590 3.35 -17.70 13.95
C MET A 590 2.37 -16.95 13.04
N ASP A 591 2.84 -16.14 12.11
CA ASP A 591 2.02 -15.44 11.12
C ASP A 591 1.65 -16.34 9.91
N GLY A 592 2.15 -17.57 9.87
CA GLY A 592 1.97 -18.54 8.79
C GLY A 592 2.95 -18.39 7.62
N SER A 593 3.86 -17.41 7.66
CA SER A 593 4.94 -17.27 6.69
C SER A 593 5.99 -18.37 6.84
N ASP A 594 6.84 -18.54 5.85
CA ASP A 594 7.93 -19.50 5.91
C ASP A 594 9.00 -19.06 6.92
N TYR A 595 9.55 -20.02 7.65
CA TYR A 595 10.63 -19.75 8.61
C TYR A 595 11.96 -19.39 7.93
N LEU A 596 12.22 -19.98 6.77
CA LEU A 596 13.44 -19.72 6.00
C LEU A 596 13.37 -18.37 5.27
N PRO A 597 14.50 -17.66 5.12
CA PRO A 597 14.56 -16.40 4.39
C PRO A 597 14.09 -16.51 2.95
N LYS A 598 13.72 -15.40 2.35
CA LYS A 598 13.35 -15.31 0.94
C LYS A 598 14.52 -14.89 0.07
N LYS A 599 14.49 -15.27 -1.22
CA LYS A 599 15.42 -14.90 -2.29
C LYS A 599 14.66 -14.38 -3.50
N PHE A 600 15.30 -13.56 -4.34
CA PHE A 600 14.78 -13.20 -5.66
C PHE A 600 15.22 -14.21 -6.71
N VAL A 601 14.29 -14.67 -7.53
CA VAL A 601 14.53 -15.60 -8.65
C VAL A 601 13.94 -15.00 -9.94
N GLU A 602 14.65 -15.14 -11.05
CA GLU A 602 14.16 -14.72 -12.37
C GLU A 602 13.10 -15.69 -12.90
N ILE A 603 11.95 -15.16 -13.32
CA ILE A 603 10.82 -15.98 -13.86
C ILE A 603 11.21 -16.73 -15.14
N SER A 604 12.09 -16.15 -15.96
CA SER A 604 12.56 -16.77 -17.19
C SER A 604 13.92 -16.19 -17.62
N PRO A 605 14.86 -17.02 -18.05
CA PRO A 605 16.15 -16.56 -18.58
C PRO A 605 16.04 -15.67 -19.84
N THR A 606 14.86 -15.65 -20.48
CA THR A 606 14.59 -14.87 -21.70
C THR A 606 13.81 -13.57 -21.46
N SER A 607 13.23 -13.39 -20.27
CA SER A 607 12.54 -12.14 -19.88
C SER A 607 13.40 -11.39 -18.88
N THR A 608 14.28 -10.53 -19.36
CA THR A 608 15.10 -9.66 -18.52
C THR A 608 14.23 -8.74 -17.67
N GLY A 609 14.24 -8.96 -16.36
CA GLY A 609 13.80 -7.97 -15.37
C GLY A 609 12.63 -8.34 -14.45
N ASN A 610 11.94 -9.44 -14.64
CA ASN A 610 10.87 -9.85 -13.71
C ASN A 610 11.42 -10.82 -12.67
N LEU A 611 11.59 -10.32 -11.44
CA LEU A 611 11.98 -11.09 -10.26
C LEU A 611 10.73 -11.49 -9.48
N ILE A 612 10.71 -12.70 -8.95
CA ILE A 612 9.74 -13.18 -7.96
C ILE A 612 10.46 -13.51 -6.66
N GLU A 613 9.78 -13.33 -5.56
CA GLU A 613 10.24 -13.79 -4.26
C GLU A 613 9.90 -15.28 -4.10
N GLU A 614 10.89 -16.05 -3.70
CA GLU A 614 10.79 -17.47 -3.39
C GLU A 614 11.48 -17.76 -2.07
N THR A 615 10.98 -18.68 -1.27
CA THR A 615 11.64 -19.13 -0.03
C THR A 615 12.92 -19.88 -0.38
N CYS A 616 14.02 -19.61 0.32
CA CYS A 616 15.28 -20.33 0.15
C CYS A 616 15.09 -21.83 0.42
N GLU A 617 15.75 -22.66 -0.33
CA GLU A 617 15.77 -24.09 -0.04
C GLU A 617 16.67 -24.39 1.17
N PRO A 618 16.40 -25.44 1.97
CA PRO A 618 17.18 -25.75 3.17
C PRO A 618 18.69 -25.84 2.93
N HIS A 619 19.12 -26.36 1.77
CA HIS A 619 20.55 -26.47 1.42
C HIS A 619 21.20 -25.12 1.02
N GLU A 620 20.46 -24.06 0.87
CA GLU A 620 20.93 -22.70 0.59
C GLU A 620 21.06 -21.84 1.86
N VAL A 621 20.66 -22.37 3.02
CA VAL A 621 20.54 -21.62 4.27
C VAL A 621 21.45 -22.21 5.35
N VAL A 622 22.01 -21.32 6.19
CA VAL A 622 22.71 -21.69 7.42
C VAL A 622 22.01 -21.09 8.63
N LEU A 623 21.79 -21.90 9.67
CA LEU A 623 21.34 -21.42 10.98
C LEU A 623 22.60 -21.18 11.83
N ALA A 624 22.76 -19.95 12.31
CA ALA A 624 23.92 -19.52 13.09
C ALA A 624 23.48 -19.01 14.46
N TYR A 625 24.42 -19.02 15.43
CA TYR A 625 24.17 -18.32 16.68
C TYR A 625 24.05 -16.82 16.43
N ILE A 626 23.12 -16.16 17.13
CA ILE A 626 22.71 -14.78 16.84
C ILE A 626 23.88 -13.77 16.80
N ASP A 627 24.88 -13.93 17.70
CA ASP A 627 26.04 -13.03 17.74
C ASP A 627 26.89 -13.08 16.46
N LEU A 628 26.97 -14.25 15.81
CA LEU A 628 27.69 -14.38 14.53
C LEU A 628 27.05 -13.56 13.41
N THR A 629 25.75 -13.41 13.44
CA THR A 629 25.02 -12.71 12.39
C THR A 629 25.16 -11.20 12.47
N GLN A 630 25.46 -10.63 13.64
CA GLN A 630 25.71 -9.19 13.83
C GLN A 630 26.94 -8.69 13.04
N SER A 631 27.89 -9.58 12.73
CA SER A 631 29.08 -9.25 11.93
C SER A 631 28.87 -9.45 10.42
N LEU A 632 27.70 -9.93 9.99
CA LEU A 632 27.39 -10.16 8.58
C LEU A 632 26.61 -8.97 8.01
N PHE A 633 27.12 -8.45 6.90
CA PHE A 633 26.43 -7.39 6.17
C PHE A 633 25.10 -7.89 5.61
N SER A 634 24.07 -7.09 5.68
CA SER A 634 22.69 -7.40 5.22
C SER A 634 21.89 -8.38 6.08
N VAL A 635 22.40 -8.81 7.23
CA VAL A 635 21.64 -9.65 8.19
C VAL A 635 21.26 -8.79 9.38
N GLY A 636 20.00 -8.80 9.77
CA GLY A 636 19.47 -8.00 10.87
C GLY A 636 18.23 -8.61 11.49
N GLY A 637 17.76 -8.04 12.59
CA GLY A 637 16.54 -8.50 13.26
C GLY A 637 15.33 -8.41 12.35
N SER A 638 14.71 -9.53 12.05
CA SER A 638 13.53 -9.58 11.17
C SER A 638 12.23 -9.60 11.94
N ARG A 639 12.23 -10.26 13.10
CA ARG A 639 11.03 -10.35 13.94
C ARG A 639 11.37 -10.66 15.39
N VAL A 640 10.42 -10.37 16.26
CA VAL A 640 10.41 -10.84 17.66
C VAL A 640 9.21 -11.76 17.86
N ALA A 641 9.43 -12.99 18.29
CA ALA A 641 8.39 -13.93 18.67
C ALA A 641 8.20 -13.90 20.20
N VAL A 642 6.95 -13.83 20.63
CA VAL A 642 6.57 -13.75 22.04
C VAL A 642 5.62 -14.89 22.36
N ASN A 643 5.96 -15.70 23.36
CA ASN A 643 5.08 -16.68 23.94
C ASN A 643 4.46 -16.11 25.22
N LEU A 644 3.13 -16.23 25.34
CA LEU A 644 2.37 -15.71 26.47
C LEU A 644 2.01 -16.80 27.48
N GLY A 645 1.83 -16.41 28.74
CA GLY A 645 1.36 -17.30 29.80
C GLY A 645 -0.05 -17.83 29.57
N GLU A 646 -0.39 -18.95 30.20
CA GLU A 646 -1.73 -19.51 30.12
C GLU A 646 -2.77 -18.53 30.67
N GLY A 647 -3.84 -18.30 29.90
CA GLY A 647 -4.94 -17.41 30.27
C GLY A 647 -4.86 -16.01 29.73
N TYR A 648 -3.74 -15.59 29.15
CA TYR A 648 -3.64 -14.29 28.46
C TYR A 648 -4.10 -14.37 27.00
N ASN A 649 -4.73 -13.29 26.52
CA ASN A 649 -5.26 -13.23 25.16
C ASN A 649 -4.20 -12.67 24.19
N PRO A 650 -3.68 -13.48 23.23
CA PRO A 650 -2.68 -13.01 22.28
C PRO A 650 -3.14 -11.83 21.41
N GLN A 651 -4.44 -11.79 21.06
CA GLN A 651 -4.98 -10.69 20.26
C GLN A 651 -4.96 -9.36 21.03
N ALA A 652 -5.42 -9.35 22.29
CA ALA A 652 -5.40 -8.15 23.11
C ALA A 652 -3.97 -7.65 23.35
N PHE A 653 -3.03 -8.59 23.55
CA PHE A 653 -1.60 -8.28 23.66
C PHE A 653 -1.06 -7.67 22.37
N ALA A 654 -1.34 -8.25 21.21
CA ALA A 654 -0.90 -7.73 19.90
C ALA A 654 -1.45 -6.32 19.62
N GLU A 655 -2.75 -6.08 19.88
CA GLU A 655 -3.37 -4.76 19.73
C GLU A 655 -2.71 -3.71 20.62
N ARG A 656 -2.42 -4.08 21.85
CA ARG A 656 -1.76 -3.20 22.81
C ARG A 656 -0.34 -2.85 22.39
N ILE A 657 0.48 -3.85 22.02
CA ILE A 657 1.85 -3.61 21.58
C ILE A 657 1.89 -2.76 20.28
N ALA A 658 0.98 -3.03 19.35
CA ALA A 658 0.83 -2.21 18.15
C ALA A 658 0.49 -0.75 18.50
N LEU A 659 -0.35 -0.53 19.51
CA LEU A 659 -0.75 0.79 19.96
C LEU A 659 0.37 1.52 20.72
N GLU A 660 1.02 0.84 21.68
CA GLU A 660 2.05 1.43 22.55
C GLU A 660 3.37 1.71 21.84
N ARG A 661 3.74 0.87 20.84
CA ARG A 661 5.07 0.87 20.23
C ARG A 661 5.07 0.99 18.71
N GLY A 662 3.91 1.03 18.08
CA GLY A 662 3.81 1.11 16.62
C GLY A 662 4.25 -0.16 15.87
N TYR A 663 4.56 -1.27 16.56
CA TYR A 663 4.90 -2.53 15.89
C TYR A 663 3.73 -3.05 15.06
N GLN A 664 4.07 -3.76 14.01
CA GLN A 664 3.11 -4.64 13.36
C GLN A 664 3.11 -5.98 14.10
N ALA A 665 1.94 -6.42 14.54
CA ALA A 665 1.78 -7.58 15.39
C ALA A 665 0.83 -8.62 14.79
N TRP A 666 1.19 -9.88 14.86
CA TRP A 666 0.35 -11.02 14.46
C TRP A 666 0.10 -11.90 15.66
N ALA A 667 -1.15 -11.99 16.08
CA ALA A 667 -1.57 -12.89 17.13
C ALA A 667 -2.00 -14.22 16.53
N SER A 668 -1.30 -15.30 16.90
CA SER A 668 -1.64 -16.68 16.54
C SER A 668 -2.42 -17.34 17.67
N THR A 669 -3.64 -17.80 17.36
CA THR A 669 -4.57 -18.43 18.28
C THR A 669 -5.10 -19.75 17.73
N SER A 670 -5.87 -20.48 18.54
CA SER A 670 -6.59 -21.68 18.09
C SER A 670 -7.64 -21.41 17.02
N GLU A 671 -8.07 -20.16 16.85
CA GLU A 671 -9.07 -19.75 15.85
C GLU A 671 -8.44 -19.27 14.54
N GLY A 672 -7.16 -18.91 14.56
CA GLY A 672 -6.43 -18.41 13.40
C GLY A 672 -5.41 -17.34 13.75
N VAL A 673 -4.93 -16.64 12.72
CA VAL A 673 -3.96 -15.54 12.84
C VAL A 673 -4.65 -14.21 12.61
N THR A 674 -4.51 -13.30 13.58
CA THR A 674 -5.04 -11.94 13.53
C THR A 674 -3.90 -10.95 13.49
N TYR A 675 -3.91 -10.05 12.50
CA TYR A 675 -3.00 -8.92 12.38
C TYR A 675 -3.52 -7.72 13.17
N ALA A 676 -2.64 -7.00 13.85
CA ALA A 676 -2.90 -5.72 14.49
C ALA A 676 -1.78 -4.73 14.13
N GLY A 677 -2.14 -3.50 13.71
CA GLY A 677 -1.16 -2.46 13.38
C GLY A 677 -1.82 -1.10 13.13
N ILE A 678 -1.05 -0.03 13.30
CA ILE A 678 -1.47 1.34 12.99
C ILE A 678 -1.10 1.60 11.54
N VAL A 679 -2.10 1.72 10.66
CA VAL A 679 -1.90 1.90 9.22
C VAL A 679 -2.94 2.83 8.61
N ASP A 680 -2.60 3.35 7.43
CA ASP A 680 -3.59 4.00 6.58
C ASP A 680 -4.49 2.93 5.94
N TYR A 681 -5.81 3.15 5.97
CA TYR A 681 -6.78 2.22 5.41
C TYR A 681 -7.88 2.97 4.66
N ILE A 682 -8.55 2.28 3.74
CA ILE A 682 -9.70 2.83 3.03
C ILE A 682 -10.97 2.32 3.71
N GLU A 683 -11.74 3.22 4.27
CA GLU A 683 -13.04 2.93 4.84
C GLU A 683 -14.12 3.12 3.77
N GLY A 684 -14.93 2.09 3.53
CA GLY A 684 -16.08 2.16 2.63
C GLY A 684 -17.39 1.94 3.38
N LYS A 685 -18.20 2.97 3.52
CA LYS A 685 -19.56 2.87 4.08
C LYS A 685 -20.59 2.97 2.96
N GLY A 686 -21.71 2.28 3.09
CA GLY A 686 -22.82 2.33 2.14
C GLY A 686 -22.80 1.22 1.07
N PHE A 687 -21.98 0.18 1.19
CA PHE A 687 -22.01 -0.98 0.30
C PHE A 687 -23.40 -1.63 0.14
N PRO A 688 -24.26 -1.72 1.18
CA PRO A 688 -25.63 -2.22 0.99
C PRO A 688 -26.46 -1.41 -0.02
N LEU A 689 -26.12 -0.14 -0.24
CA LEU A 689 -26.76 0.72 -1.24
C LEU A 689 -26.38 0.38 -2.69
N LEU A 690 -25.36 -0.47 -2.90
CA LEU A 690 -25.04 -1.01 -4.23
C LEU A 690 -26.20 -1.83 -4.80
N ILE A 691 -27.02 -2.49 -3.96
CA ILE A 691 -28.16 -3.29 -4.41
C ILE A 691 -29.24 -2.41 -5.07
N PRO A 692 -29.78 -1.37 -4.41
CA PRO A 692 -30.68 -0.41 -5.06
C PRO A 692 -30.05 0.25 -6.29
N TRP A 693 -28.75 0.55 -6.24
CA TRP A 693 -28.02 1.15 -7.35
C TRP A 693 -27.95 0.22 -8.57
N ILE A 694 -27.68 -1.06 -8.38
CA ILE A 694 -27.72 -2.07 -9.44
C ILE A 694 -29.12 -2.16 -10.06
N ILE A 695 -30.17 -2.09 -9.22
CA ILE A 695 -31.56 -2.11 -9.68
C ILE A 695 -31.84 -0.88 -10.58
N VAL A 696 -31.38 0.30 -10.20
CA VAL A 696 -31.53 1.52 -11.01
C VAL A 696 -30.75 1.43 -12.32
N VAL A 697 -29.52 0.90 -12.30
CA VAL A 697 -28.72 0.66 -13.51
C VAL A 697 -29.46 -0.32 -14.45
N LEU A 698 -29.98 -1.42 -13.91
CA LEU A 698 -30.77 -2.39 -14.69
C LEU A 698 -32.02 -1.76 -15.29
N ASN A 699 -32.73 -0.90 -14.56
CA ASN A 699 -33.84 -0.14 -15.06
C ASN A 699 -33.44 0.78 -16.21
N ILE A 700 -32.32 1.50 -16.11
CA ILE A 700 -31.78 2.35 -17.17
C ILE A 700 -31.44 1.50 -18.41
N VAL A 701 -30.80 0.35 -18.20
CA VAL A 701 -30.50 -0.60 -19.27
C VAL A 701 -31.78 -1.07 -19.95
N MET A 702 -32.80 -1.44 -19.19
CA MET A 702 -34.10 -1.89 -19.72
C MET A 702 -34.81 -0.77 -20.51
N ILE A 703 -34.84 0.45 -19.98
CA ILE A 703 -35.45 1.60 -20.70
C ILE A 703 -34.68 1.91 -21.99
N THR A 704 -33.36 1.81 -21.96
CA THR A 704 -32.51 2.03 -23.15
C THR A 704 -32.76 0.93 -24.19
N LEU A 705 -32.84 -0.33 -23.78
CA LEU A 705 -33.19 -1.46 -24.65
C LEU A 705 -34.57 -1.26 -25.30
N ASN A 706 -35.57 -0.89 -24.51
CA ASN A 706 -36.91 -0.65 -25.02
C ASN A 706 -36.93 0.51 -26.03
N SER A 707 -36.19 1.59 -25.72
CA SER A 707 -36.02 2.73 -26.65
C SER A 707 -35.42 2.32 -28.00
N LEU A 708 -34.47 1.38 -28.01
CA LEU A 708 -33.87 0.87 -29.24
C LEU A 708 -34.78 -0.09 -29.97
N PHE A 709 -35.56 -0.90 -29.26
CA PHE A 709 -36.54 -1.77 -29.87
C PHE A 709 -37.60 -0.98 -30.64
N GLU A 710 -38.06 0.14 -30.08
CA GLU A 710 -39.00 1.06 -30.78
C GLU A 710 -38.36 1.73 -31.99
N ARG A 711 -37.05 1.86 -32.08
CA ARG A 711 -36.33 2.49 -33.19
C ARG A 711 -35.94 1.51 -34.29
N ARG A 712 -36.42 0.26 -34.26
CA ARG A 712 -36.08 -0.75 -35.29
C ARG A 712 -36.33 -0.23 -36.69
N TRP A 713 -37.44 0.51 -36.89
CA TRP A 713 -37.80 1.06 -38.17
C TRP A 713 -36.84 2.16 -38.64
N GLU A 714 -36.39 3.06 -37.74
CA GLU A 714 -35.39 4.08 -38.04
C GLU A 714 -34.03 3.43 -38.39
N ILE A 715 -33.66 2.38 -37.67
CA ILE A 715 -32.44 1.59 -37.92
C ILE A 715 -32.52 0.92 -39.29
N ASN A 716 -33.67 0.34 -39.64
CA ASN A 716 -33.87 -0.30 -40.93
C ASN A 716 -33.78 0.74 -42.09
N ILE A 717 -34.35 1.95 -41.96
CA ILE A 717 -34.22 3.02 -42.92
C ILE A 717 -32.76 3.45 -43.06
N LEU A 718 -32.04 3.66 -41.96
CA LEU A 718 -30.64 4.06 -42.00
C LEU A 718 -29.75 2.98 -42.64
N SER A 719 -30.06 1.71 -42.38
CA SER A 719 -29.40 0.57 -42.99
C SER A 719 -29.71 0.45 -44.48
N SER A 720 -30.97 0.69 -44.92
CA SER A 720 -31.35 0.66 -46.32
C SER A 720 -30.77 1.82 -47.16
N ILE A 721 -30.43 2.95 -46.52
CA ILE A 721 -29.70 4.07 -47.16
C ILE A 721 -28.19 3.75 -47.27
N GLY A 722 -27.70 2.63 -46.73
CA GLY A 722 -26.32 2.20 -46.85
C GLY A 722 -25.41 2.65 -45.67
N LEU A 723 -25.95 3.13 -44.55
CA LEU A 723 -25.12 3.40 -43.36
C LEU A 723 -24.61 2.10 -42.79
N ASN A 724 -23.28 2.06 -42.59
CA ASN A 724 -22.62 0.92 -41.92
C ASN A 724 -23.18 0.74 -40.50
N PRO A 725 -23.44 -0.50 -40.04
CA PRO A 725 -23.87 -0.81 -38.66
C PRO A 725 -23.02 -0.12 -37.56
N ALA A 726 -21.69 0.04 -37.79
CA ALA A 726 -20.82 0.75 -36.86
C ALA A 726 -21.18 2.26 -36.75
N HIS A 727 -21.57 2.92 -37.85
CA HIS A 727 -22.00 4.31 -37.83
C HIS A 727 -23.37 4.50 -37.17
N ILE A 728 -24.29 3.55 -37.38
CA ILE A 728 -25.60 3.54 -36.71
C ILE A 728 -25.38 3.42 -35.20
N SER A 729 -24.48 2.52 -34.79
CA SER A 729 -24.11 2.32 -33.40
C SER A 729 -23.52 3.56 -32.77
N LEU A 730 -22.65 4.26 -33.49
CA LEU A 730 -21.99 5.48 -33.00
C LEU A 730 -23.00 6.64 -32.79
N ILE A 731 -24.12 6.67 -33.56
CA ILE A 731 -25.20 7.63 -33.31
C ILE A 731 -25.83 7.40 -31.93
N PHE A 732 -26.08 6.15 -31.57
CA PHE A 732 -26.64 5.80 -30.26
C PHE A 732 -25.63 6.06 -29.13
N VAL A 733 -24.36 5.69 -29.32
CA VAL A 733 -23.30 5.97 -28.35
C VAL A 733 -23.13 7.48 -28.12
N ALA A 734 -23.21 8.30 -29.15
CA ALA A 734 -23.15 9.76 -29.03
C ALA A 734 -24.36 10.32 -28.28
N GLU A 735 -25.59 9.81 -28.55
CA GLU A 735 -26.80 10.21 -27.81
C GLU A 735 -26.69 9.86 -26.32
N VAL A 736 -26.26 8.63 -26.03
CA VAL A 736 -26.09 8.08 -24.71
C VAL A 736 -24.95 8.77 -23.93
N GLY A 737 -23.81 8.97 -24.59
CA GLY A 737 -22.66 9.67 -23.99
C GLY A 737 -23.02 11.09 -23.56
N LEU A 738 -23.79 11.79 -24.39
CA LEU A 738 -24.26 13.13 -24.08
C LEU A 738 -25.23 13.15 -22.88
N MET A 739 -26.15 12.16 -22.80
CA MET A 739 -27.07 12.02 -21.66
C MET A 739 -26.29 11.73 -20.37
N GLY A 740 -25.33 10.78 -20.41
CA GLY A 740 -24.50 10.44 -19.26
C GLY A 740 -23.66 11.63 -18.77
N PHE A 741 -23.08 12.40 -19.70
CA PHE A 741 -22.32 13.61 -19.37
C PHE A 741 -23.18 14.66 -18.65
N LEU A 742 -24.39 14.94 -19.16
CA LEU A 742 -25.30 15.88 -18.54
C LEU A 742 -25.84 15.37 -17.19
N ALA A 743 -26.25 14.09 -17.13
CA ALA A 743 -26.79 13.48 -15.92
C ALA A 743 -25.72 13.38 -14.81
N GLY A 744 -24.48 13.03 -15.18
CA GLY A 744 -23.37 12.95 -14.23
C GLY A 744 -23.09 14.30 -13.56
N GLY A 745 -22.96 15.37 -14.37
CA GLY A 745 -22.67 16.71 -13.86
C GLY A 745 -23.82 17.32 -13.05
N LEU A 746 -25.05 17.22 -13.54
CA LEU A 746 -26.22 17.73 -12.81
C LEU A 746 -26.50 16.90 -11.56
N GLY A 747 -26.37 15.57 -11.61
CA GLY A 747 -26.53 14.67 -10.47
C GLY A 747 -25.51 14.93 -9.38
N TYR A 748 -24.26 15.19 -9.74
CA TYR A 748 -23.21 15.58 -8.80
C TYR A 748 -23.55 16.90 -8.08
N LEU A 749 -23.93 17.95 -8.81
CA LEU A 749 -24.36 19.23 -8.21
C LEU A 749 -25.57 19.09 -7.30
N LEU A 750 -26.56 18.29 -7.71
CA LEU A 750 -27.73 18.01 -6.86
C LEU A 750 -27.35 17.27 -5.59
N GLY A 751 -26.36 16.36 -5.65
CA GLY A 751 -25.81 15.70 -4.49
C GLY A 751 -25.34 16.69 -3.42
N PHE A 752 -24.60 17.74 -3.82
CA PHE A 752 -24.23 18.81 -2.89
C PHE A 752 -25.45 19.59 -2.35
N GLY A 753 -26.46 19.79 -3.16
CA GLY A 753 -27.74 20.36 -2.70
C GLY A 753 -28.40 19.52 -1.61
N VAL A 754 -28.36 18.19 -1.75
CA VAL A 754 -28.88 17.26 -0.74
C VAL A 754 -28.06 17.33 0.55
N TYR A 755 -26.73 17.38 0.50
CA TYR A 755 -25.90 17.57 1.71
C TYR A 755 -26.29 18.83 2.47
N LYS A 756 -26.52 19.93 1.74
CA LYS A 756 -26.97 21.19 2.36
C LYS A 756 -28.36 21.08 3.00
N LEU A 757 -29.27 20.35 2.35
CA LEU A 757 -30.61 20.07 2.91
C LEU A 757 -30.54 19.17 4.14
N MET A 758 -29.66 18.15 4.12
CA MET A 758 -29.44 17.25 5.26
C MET A 758 -28.90 18.04 6.47
N GLY A 759 -27.89 18.89 6.24
CA GLY A 759 -27.38 19.78 7.28
C GLY A 759 -28.45 20.71 7.85
N ALA A 760 -29.29 21.32 6.99
CA ALA A 760 -30.38 22.18 7.43
C ALA A 760 -31.50 21.43 8.17
N ALA A 761 -31.74 20.15 7.83
CA ALA A 761 -32.73 19.28 8.48
C ALA A 761 -32.18 18.62 9.78
N GLY A 762 -30.93 18.84 10.16
CA GLY A 762 -30.30 18.23 11.33
C GLY A 762 -30.09 16.71 11.21
N LEU A 763 -30.07 16.18 9.97
CA LEU A 763 -29.86 14.76 9.75
C LEU A 763 -28.36 14.45 9.85
N ALA A 764 -27.97 13.70 10.88
CA ALA A 764 -26.60 13.27 11.12
C ALA A 764 -26.33 11.91 10.45
N LEU A 765 -26.06 11.90 9.15
CA LEU A 765 -25.56 10.70 8.47
C LEU A 765 -24.02 10.71 8.47
N GLU A 766 -23.43 9.62 8.88
CA GLU A 766 -21.98 9.43 8.86
C GLU A 766 -21.49 9.15 7.44
N VAL A 767 -21.49 10.15 6.57
CA VAL A 767 -21.06 10.07 5.19
C VAL A 767 -19.96 11.09 4.92
N HIS A 768 -18.91 10.67 4.23
CA HIS A 768 -17.84 11.56 3.78
C HIS A 768 -18.26 12.32 2.53
N GLN A 769 -18.18 13.65 2.58
CA GLN A 769 -18.58 14.53 1.48
C GLN A 769 -17.59 14.46 0.31
N LYS A 770 -18.07 14.10 -0.89
CA LYS A 770 -17.24 13.91 -2.08
C LYS A 770 -16.91 15.22 -2.81
N VAL A 771 -16.03 16.03 -2.25
CA VAL A 771 -15.71 17.37 -2.79
C VAL A 771 -14.68 17.35 -3.93
N SER A 772 -13.87 16.31 -4.06
CA SER A 772 -12.83 16.21 -5.10
C SER A 772 -13.42 16.14 -6.52
N ALA A 773 -12.73 16.78 -7.47
CA ALA A 773 -13.06 16.72 -8.89
C ALA A 773 -13.04 15.28 -9.46
N LEU A 774 -12.26 14.39 -8.84
CA LEU A 774 -12.22 12.98 -9.20
C LEU A 774 -13.60 12.32 -9.06
N TRP A 775 -14.36 12.67 -8.02
CA TRP A 775 -15.71 12.16 -7.81
C TRP A 775 -16.72 12.66 -8.85
N LEU A 776 -16.52 13.88 -9.38
CA LEU A 776 -17.31 14.35 -10.54
C LEU A 776 -17.02 13.49 -11.77
N VAL A 777 -15.73 13.22 -12.05
CA VAL A 777 -15.35 12.35 -13.17
C VAL A 777 -15.91 10.95 -12.95
N ALA A 778 -15.74 10.37 -11.76
CA ALA A 778 -16.25 9.05 -11.42
C ALA A 778 -17.77 8.96 -11.58
N SER A 779 -18.53 9.94 -11.05
CA SER A 779 -19.99 9.99 -11.16
C SER A 779 -20.47 10.13 -12.62
N THR A 780 -19.73 10.91 -13.43
CA THR A 780 -20.00 11.05 -14.85
C THR A 780 -19.70 9.76 -15.61
N MET A 781 -18.60 9.09 -15.29
CA MET A 781 -18.24 7.79 -15.88
C MET A 781 -19.25 6.69 -15.50
N ILE A 782 -19.74 6.67 -14.26
CA ILE A 782 -20.79 5.77 -13.81
C ILE A 782 -22.08 6.00 -14.62
N ALA A 783 -22.48 7.26 -14.80
CA ALA A 783 -23.65 7.60 -15.62
C ALA A 783 -23.48 7.17 -17.08
N ILE A 784 -22.32 7.42 -17.69
CA ILE A 784 -22.00 7.01 -19.05
C ILE A 784 -21.95 5.48 -19.17
N SER A 785 -21.32 4.77 -18.25
CA SER A 785 -21.18 3.32 -18.28
C SER A 785 -22.53 2.59 -18.14
N ALA A 786 -23.40 3.08 -17.27
CA ALA A 786 -24.74 2.54 -17.10
C ALA A 786 -25.56 2.57 -18.41
N VAL A 787 -25.48 3.68 -19.12
CA VAL A 787 -26.18 3.84 -20.40
C VAL A 787 -25.45 3.12 -21.54
N PHE A 788 -24.10 3.08 -21.50
CA PHE A 788 -23.30 2.36 -22.48
C PHE A 788 -23.54 0.84 -22.43
N MET A 789 -23.70 0.25 -21.25
CA MET A 789 -24.10 -1.16 -21.11
C MET A 789 -25.47 -1.42 -21.76
N GLY A 790 -26.43 -0.50 -21.58
CA GLY A 790 -27.71 -0.56 -22.28
C GLY A 790 -27.55 -0.46 -23.80
N ALA A 791 -26.67 0.44 -24.28
CA ALA A 791 -26.39 0.59 -25.69
C ALA A 791 -25.67 -0.61 -26.32
N LEU A 792 -24.73 -1.25 -25.60
CA LEU A 792 -24.02 -2.46 -26.06
C LEU A 792 -24.95 -3.67 -26.26
N THR A 793 -25.86 -3.89 -25.32
CA THR A 793 -26.84 -4.97 -25.46
C THR A 793 -27.78 -4.75 -26.64
N ALA A 794 -28.13 -3.49 -26.88
CA ALA A 794 -28.90 -3.04 -28.00
C ALA A 794 -28.16 -3.09 -29.36
N LEU A 795 -26.87 -2.88 -29.35
CA LEU A 795 -25.98 -3.04 -30.52
C LEU A 795 -26.00 -4.49 -31.02
N LYS A 796 -25.90 -5.47 -30.14
CA LYS A 796 -26.05 -6.89 -30.47
C LYS A 796 -27.43 -7.15 -31.09
N SER A 797 -28.49 -6.50 -30.59
CA SER A 797 -29.84 -6.61 -31.12
C SER A 797 -30.00 -5.87 -32.46
N SER A 798 -29.40 -4.69 -32.64
CA SER A 798 -29.47 -3.87 -33.86
C SER A 798 -28.73 -4.50 -35.05
N VAL A 799 -27.55 -5.06 -34.80
CA VAL A 799 -26.82 -5.88 -35.80
C VAL A 799 -27.66 -7.11 -36.20
N ALA A 800 -28.60 -7.57 -35.32
CA ALA A 800 -29.56 -8.62 -35.62
C ALA A 800 -30.72 -8.17 -36.54
N ILE A 801 -30.94 -6.89 -36.66
CA ILE A 801 -32.07 -6.29 -37.38
C ILE A 801 -31.68 -5.87 -38.81
N THR A 802 -30.40 -5.92 -39.19
CA THR A 802 -29.96 -5.67 -40.56
C THR A 802 -30.64 -6.68 -41.48
N PRO A 803 -31.53 -6.24 -42.42
CA PRO A 803 -32.21 -7.13 -43.36
C PRO A 803 -31.21 -7.50 -44.40
N SER A 804 -30.37 -8.43 -44.13
CA SER A 804 -29.54 -8.91 -45.20
C SER A 804 -29.34 -10.41 -45.05
N LEU A 805 -29.36 -11.03 -46.17
CA LEU A 805 -28.79 -12.32 -46.44
C LEU A 805 -27.45 -12.50 -45.67
N GLU A 806 -26.71 -11.44 -45.40
CA GLU A 806 -25.42 -11.46 -44.64
C GLU A 806 -25.47 -12.06 -43.25
N ARG A 807 -26.54 -11.90 -42.51
CA ARG A 807 -26.65 -12.43 -41.15
C ARG A 807 -27.14 -13.87 -41.12
N ARG A 808 -27.94 -14.26 -42.10
CA ARG A 808 -28.43 -15.64 -42.23
C ARG A 808 -27.37 -16.59 -42.78
N TRP A 809 -26.26 -16.03 -43.29
CA TRP A 809 -25.10 -16.75 -43.84
C TRP A 809 -23.92 -16.75 -42.89
N ARG A 810 -24.13 -16.70 -41.61
CA ARG A 810 -23.03 -16.90 -40.65
C ARG A 810 -22.62 -18.36 -40.65
N PHE A 811 -21.38 -18.60 -40.93
CA PHE A 811 -20.75 -19.90 -40.79
C PHE A 811 -20.52 -20.15 -39.31
N ASP A 812 -21.33 -21.05 -38.72
CA ASP A 812 -21.38 -21.24 -37.25
C ASP A 812 -20.31 -22.22 -36.73
N LYS A 813 -19.41 -22.73 -37.55
CA LYS A 813 -18.38 -23.68 -37.09
C LYS A 813 -16.98 -23.32 -37.62
N ASP A 814 -16.10 -22.97 -36.75
CA ASP A 814 -14.69 -22.71 -37.04
C ASP A 814 -13.83 -23.98 -37.26
N SER A 815 -14.32 -25.18 -36.97
CA SER A 815 -13.61 -26.43 -37.16
C SER A 815 -14.55 -27.54 -37.65
N LEU A 816 -14.48 -27.76 -38.92
CA LEU A 816 -15.01 -28.98 -39.55
C LEU A 816 -13.91 -30.03 -39.69
N ALA A 817 -14.19 -31.30 -39.38
CA ALA A 817 -13.29 -32.37 -39.71
C ALA A 817 -13.12 -32.48 -41.24
N TYR A 818 -11.95 -32.88 -41.76
CA TYR A 818 -11.51 -32.77 -43.14
C TYR A 818 -12.45 -33.44 -44.17
N ASN A 819 -13.34 -34.33 -43.79
CA ASN A 819 -14.28 -35.06 -44.65
C ASN A 819 -15.75 -34.91 -44.24
N GLU A 820 -16.11 -34.00 -43.35
CA GLU A 820 -17.51 -33.76 -43.05
C GLU A 820 -18.12 -32.80 -44.09
N PRO A 821 -19.31 -33.13 -44.62
CA PRO A 821 -19.99 -32.21 -45.52
C PRO A 821 -20.49 -30.96 -44.78
N TRP A 822 -20.06 -29.81 -45.26
CA TRP A 822 -20.54 -28.55 -44.73
C TRP A 822 -21.80 -28.12 -45.42
N ILE A 823 -22.92 -28.18 -44.72
CA ILE A 823 -24.25 -27.90 -45.30
C ILE A 823 -24.72 -26.54 -44.81
N ILE A 824 -24.93 -25.62 -45.78
CA ILE A 824 -25.46 -24.29 -45.54
C ILE A 824 -26.81 -24.13 -46.20
N LYS A 825 -27.85 -23.82 -45.42
CA LYS A 825 -29.14 -23.44 -45.98
C LYS A 825 -29.10 -22.01 -46.50
N ILE A 826 -29.27 -21.85 -47.82
CA ILE A 826 -29.39 -20.52 -48.42
C ILE A 826 -30.79 -19.99 -48.17
N PRO A 827 -30.91 -18.73 -47.59
CA PRO A 827 -32.23 -18.18 -47.30
C PRO A 827 -32.96 -17.68 -48.54
N LEU A 828 -32.94 -18.44 -49.58
CA LEU A 828 -33.62 -18.19 -50.85
C LEU A 828 -34.70 -19.24 -51.04
N LYS A 829 -35.87 -18.79 -51.36
CA LYS A 829 -36.99 -19.61 -51.78
C LYS A 829 -37.34 -19.26 -53.21
N LEU A 830 -37.33 -20.27 -54.10
CA LEU A 830 -37.61 -20.11 -55.53
C LEU A 830 -39.02 -20.63 -55.81
N ARG A 831 -39.79 -19.95 -56.61
CA ARG A 831 -41.03 -20.48 -57.15
C ARG A 831 -40.73 -21.34 -58.38
N ASP A 832 -41.62 -22.26 -58.71
CA ASP A 832 -41.46 -23.19 -59.80
C ASP A 832 -41.12 -22.50 -61.17
N GLY A 833 -41.76 -21.34 -61.47
CA GLY A 833 -41.44 -20.51 -62.65
C GLY A 833 -40.05 -19.84 -62.65
N GLN A 834 -39.39 -19.71 -61.51
CA GLN A 834 -38.05 -19.09 -61.32
C GLN A 834 -36.91 -20.09 -61.30
N LEU A 835 -37.25 -21.37 -61.19
CA LEU A 835 -36.32 -22.45 -61.03
C LEU A 835 -35.35 -22.62 -62.19
N GLY A 836 -35.91 -22.61 -63.45
CA GLY A 836 -35.11 -22.73 -64.65
C GLY A 836 -34.12 -21.57 -64.83
N ASP A 837 -34.63 -20.35 -64.65
CA ASP A 837 -33.82 -19.14 -64.77
C ASP A 837 -32.69 -19.05 -63.72
N PHE A 838 -32.97 -19.49 -62.50
CA PHE A 838 -31.95 -19.56 -61.44
C PHE A 838 -30.86 -20.62 -61.74
N VAL A 839 -31.22 -21.80 -62.19
CA VAL A 839 -30.29 -22.86 -62.57
C VAL A 839 -29.39 -22.43 -63.75
N ASP A 840 -30.00 -21.82 -64.74
CA ASP A 840 -29.29 -21.30 -65.92
C ASP A 840 -28.35 -20.13 -65.55
N PHE A 841 -28.84 -19.21 -64.71
CA PHE A 841 -27.99 -18.11 -64.21
C PHE A 841 -26.81 -18.64 -63.43
N MET A 842 -27.02 -19.50 -62.41
CA MET A 842 -25.98 -20.06 -61.58
C MET A 842 -24.95 -20.86 -62.42
N THR A 843 -25.42 -21.63 -63.39
CA THR A 843 -24.51 -22.40 -64.23
C THR A 843 -23.67 -21.48 -65.14
N LYS A 844 -24.26 -20.42 -65.71
CA LYS A 844 -23.55 -19.44 -66.55
C LYS A 844 -22.58 -18.58 -65.67
N ALA A 845 -23.02 -18.19 -64.50
CA ALA A 845 -22.22 -17.44 -63.57
C ALA A 845 -21.01 -18.22 -63.05
N LEU A 846 -21.18 -19.48 -62.67
CA LEU A 846 -20.06 -20.36 -62.29
C LEU A 846 -19.08 -20.55 -63.45
N LYS A 847 -19.52 -20.69 -64.70
CA LYS A 847 -18.67 -20.77 -65.87
C LYS A 847 -17.82 -19.49 -66.13
N ARG A 848 -18.28 -18.33 -65.73
CA ARG A 848 -17.46 -17.11 -65.79
C ARG A 848 -16.16 -17.17 -64.96
N TYR A 849 -16.13 -18.02 -63.90
CA TYR A 849 -14.98 -18.21 -63.07
C TYR A 849 -14.11 -19.42 -63.46
N GLU A 850 -14.34 -20.02 -64.66
CA GLU A 850 -13.60 -21.23 -65.08
C GLU A 850 -12.11 -20.92 -65.32
N ASP A 851 -11.82 -19.67 -65.78
CA ASP A 851 -10.46 -19.18 -66.07
C ASP A 851 -9.94 -18.16 -65.03
N ASP A 852 -10.61 -18.03 -63.89
CA ASP A 852 -10.20 -17.09 -62.85
C ASP A 852 -9.01 -17.66 -62.07
N PRO A 853 -7.87 -16.95 -61.94
CA PRO A 853 -6.68 -17.45 -61.28
C PRO A 853 -6.82 -17.65 -59.77
N SER A 854 -7.81 -17.04 -59.12
CA SER A 854 -8.00 -17.11 -57.67
C SER A 854 -9.23 -17.90 -57.24
N LEU A 855 -10.24 -18.04 -58.11
CA LEU A 855 -11.54 -18.66 -57.84
C LEU A 855 -11.96 -19.67 -58.91
N ALA A 856 -10.99 -20.38 -59.51
CA ALA A 856 -11.26 -21.28 -60.63
C ALA A 856 -12.32 -22.35 -60.29
N THR A 857 -13.42 -22.32 -60.96
CA THR A 857 -14.48 -23.35 -60.96
C THR A 857 -14.33 -24.31 -62.11
N SER A 858 -14.53 -25.60 -61.90
CA SER A 858 -14.46 -26.61 -62.97
C SER A 858 -15.49 -27.73 -62.77
N MET A 859 -15.61 -28.58 -63.75
CA MET A 859 -16.52 -29.76 -63.73
C MET A 859 -17.97 -29.41 -63.34
N ILE A 860 -18.47 -28.29 -63.88
CA ILE A 860 -19.83 -27.84 -63.58
C ILE A 860 -20.83 -28.79 -64.28
N ARG A 861 -21.66 -29.45 -63.48
CA ARG A 861 -22.72 -30.42 -63.99
C ARG A 861 -24.01 -30.17 -63.26
N THR A 862 -25.10 -30.09 -64.02
CA THR A 862 -26.46 -30.03 -63.47
C THR A 862 -27.10 -31.41 -63.61
N GLU A 863 -27.48 -32.05 -62.49
CA GLU A 863 -28.15 -33.33 -62.43
C GLU A 863 -29.56 -33.15 -61.85
N ARG A 864 -30.53 -33.85 -62.41
CA ARG A 864 -31.90 -33.88 -61.89
C ARG A 864 -32.15 -35.25 -61.36
N ARG A 865 -32.46 -35.40 -60.07
CA ARG A 865 -32.78 -36.61 -59.37
C ARG A 865 -34.17 -36.52 -58.77
N GLU A 866 -35.10 -37.31 -59.33
CA GLU A 866 -36.51 -37.25 -58.93
C GLU A 866 -37.02 -35.79 -58.97
N ASP A 867 -37.30 -35.18 -57.80
CA ASP A 867 -37.74 -33.78 -57.66
C ASP A 867 -36.62 -32.84 -57.25
N ASP A 868 -35.40 -33.30 -56.94
CA ASP A 868 -34.25 -32.52 -56.54
C ASP A 868 -33.40 -32.13 -57.76
N ILE A 869 -32.91 -30.86 -57.77
CA ILE A 869 -31.94 -30.37 -58.75
C ILE A 869 -30.62 -30.13 -58.05
N LEU A 870 -29.54 -30.71 -58.62
CA LEU A 870 -28.18 -30.56 -58.05
C LEU A 870 -27.28 -29.88 -59.09
N ILE A 871 -26.66 -28.76 -58.68
CA ILE A 871 -25.58 -28.11 -59.46
C ILE A 871 -24.27 -28.47 -58.76
N ARG A 872 -23.49 -29.37 -59.40
CA ARG A 872 -22.20 -29.79 -58.89
C ARG A 872 -21.09 -29.00 -59.54
N PHE A 873 -20.10 -28.57 -58.77
CA PHE A 873 -18.92 -27.92 -59.29
C PHE A 873 -17.71 -28.18 -58.39
N VAL A 874 -16.53 -28.15 -58.95
CA VAL A 874 -15.28 -28.25 -58.21
C VAL A 874 -14.66 -26.88 -58.18
N HIS A 875 -14.26 -26.44 -57.01
CA HIS A 875 -13.52 -25.19 -56.85
C HIS A 875 -12.04 -25.56 -56.67
N LYS A 876 -11.17 -24.93 -57.49
CA LYS A 876 -9.73 -25.16 -57.49
C LYS A 876 -9.05 -23.87 -57.04
N SER A 877 -8.18 -23.96 -56.03
CA SER A 877 -7.24 -22.87 -55.71
C SER A 877 -5.87 -23.18 -56.25
N VAL A 878 -5.33 -22.30 -57.04
CA VAL A 878 -3.96 -22.36 -57.55
C VAL A 878 -3.04 -21.76 -56.53
N ASN A 879 -2.56 -22.54 -55.53
CA ASN A 879 -1.57 -22.10 -54.58
C ASN A 879 -0.23 -22.75 -54.97
N THR A 880 0.72 -21.95 -55.43
CA THR A 880 2.00 -22.39 -56.02
C THR A 880 2.95 -23.08 -55.05
N MET A 881 2.64 -23.13 -53.73
CA MET A 881 3.55 -23.77 -52.72
C MET A 881 3.10 -25.10 -52.18
N VAL A 882 1.87 -25.52 -52.32
CA VAL A 882 1.33 -26.76 -51.64
C VAL A 882 0.63 -27.74 -52.60
N GLY A 883 0.63 -27.49 -53.89
CA GLY A 883 -0.11 -28.25 -54.85
C GLY A 883 -1.56 -27.80 -55.03
N ASP A 884 -2.26 -28.28 -56.08
CA ASP A 884 -3.64 -27.91 -56.37
C ASP A 884 -4.59 -28.51 -55.31
N ILE A 885 -5.33 -27.65 -54.62
CA ILE A 885 -6.37 -28.06 -53.66
C ILE A 885 -7.71 -28.01 -54.37
N TYR A 886 -8.44 -29.14 -54.39
CA TYR A 886 -9.77 -29.26 -54.97
C TYR A 886 -10.85 -29.44 -53.90
N ILE A 887 -11.95 -28.74 -54.05
CA ILE A 887 -13.12 -28.88 -53.18
C ILE A 887 -14.35 -29.24 -54.02
N ARG A 888 -15.10 -30.20 -53.57
CA ARG A 888 -16.35 -30.61 -54.19
C ARG A 888 -17.52 -29.85 -53.58
N ASN A 889 -18.25 -29.14 -54.42
CA ASN A 889 -19.39 -28.32 -54.00
C ASN A 889 -20.66 -28.81 -54.73
N VAL A 890 -21.76 -28.81 -54.01
CA VAL A 890 -23.10 -29.14 -54.54
C VAL A 890 -24.08 -28.10 -54.11
N LEU A 891 -24.73 -27.43 -55.01
CA LEU A 891 -25.89 -26.60 -54.74
C LEU A 891 -27.14 -27.47 -54.97
N LEU A 892 -27.88 -27.67 -53.89
CA LEU A 892 -29.01 -28.58 -53.87
C LEU A 892 -30.31 -27.79 -53.75
N LEU A 893 -31.21 -27.96 -54.70
CA LEU A 893 -32.52 -27.35 -54.73
C LEU A 893 -33.58 -28.43 -54.43
N LYS A 894 -34.27 -28.33 -53.31
CA LYS A 894 -35.27 -29.29 -52.84
C LYS A 894 -36.67 -28.72 -52.87
N PRO A 895 -37.68 -29.41 -53.32
CA PRO A 895 -39.05 -28.93 -53.20
C PRO A 895 -39.44 -28.83 -51.72
N SER A 896 -40.15 -27.75 -51.42
CA SER A 896 -40.68 -27.47 -50.09
C SER A 896 -42.22 -27.39 -50.13
N ILE A 897 -42.85 -27.45 -48.99
CA ILE A 897 -44.29 -27.41 -48.87
C ILE A 897 -44.81 -26.09 -49.47
N GLY A 898 -45.73 -26.16 -50.44
CA GLY A 898 -46.35 -25.00 -51.09
C GLY A 898 -45.86 -24.63 -52.50
N GLY A 899 -45.12 -25.51 -53.21
CA GLY A 899 -44.66 -25.23 -54.60
C GLY A 899 -43.43 -24.32 -54.63
N GLU A 900 -42.73 -24.20 -53.55
CA GLU A 900 -41.48 -23.45 -53.46
C GLU A 900 -40.29 -24.40 -53.37
N TYR A 901 -39.14 -24.03 -53.87
CA TYR A 901 -37.86 -24.78 -53.73
C TYR A 901 -36.96 -24.09 -52.70
N SER A 902 -36.42 -24.87 -51.77
CA SER A 902 -35.40 -24.44 -50.81
C SER A 902 -34.00 -24.75 -51.37
N VAL A 903 -33.10 -23.81 -51.25
CA VAL A 903 -31.74 -23.91 -51.74
C VAL A 903 -30.79 -24.19 -50.58
N SER A 904 -29.94 -25.19 -50.72
CA SER A 904 -28.87 -25.50 -49.77
C SER A 904 -27.54 -25.72 -50.50
N PHE A 905 -26.44 -25.32 -49.85
CA PHE A 905 -25.11 -25.47 -50.39
C PHE A 905 -24.35 -26.47 -49.52
N GLU A 906 -23.77 -27.48 -50.18
CA GLU A 906 -22.96 -28.49 -49.52
C GLU A 906 -21.52 -28.40 -50.08
N SER A 907 -20.54 -28.35 -49.17
CA SER A 907 -19.12 -28.29 -49.52
C SER A 907 -18.34 -29.38 -48.74
N ILE A 908 -17.46 -30.11 -49.41
CA ILE A 908 -16.61 -31.14 -48.79
C ILE A 908 -15.15 -30.85 -49.13
N GLY A 909 -14.34 -30.57 -48.09
CA GLY A 909 -12.92 -30.32 -48.22
C GLY A 909 -12.31 -29.45 -47.12
N ASN A 910 -11.23 -28.74 -47.41
CA ASN A 910 -10.57 -27.86 -46.47
C ASN A 910 -11.47 -26.68 -46.05
N SER A 911 -11.54 -26.36 -44.73
CA SER A 911 -12.43 -25.33 -44.15
C SER A 911 -12.23 -23.94 -44.78
N GLY A 912 -10.98 -23.54 -45.03
CA GLY A 912 -10.69 -22.24 -45.65
C GLY A 912 -11.22 -22.13 -47.07
N MET A 913 -11.08 -23.18 -47.86
CA MET A 913 -11.59 -23.25 -49.25
C MET A 913 -13.12 -23.40 -49.28
N SER A 914 -13.72 -24.14 -48.33
CA SER A 914 -15.18 -24.22 -48.19
C SER A 914 -15.77 -22.86 -47.87
N HIS A 915 -15.10 -22.03 -47.08
CA HIS A 915 -15.47 -20.62 -46.85
C HIS A 915 -15.41 -19.79 -48.15
N MET A 916 -14.38 -19.97 -48.95
CA MET A 916 -14.24 -19.27 -50.24
C MET A 916 -15.36 -19.68 -51.21
N SER A 917 -15.63 -21.00 -51.31
CA SER A 917 -16.74 -21.52 -52.17
C SER A 917 -18.10 -21.01 -51.69
N GLY A 918 -18.33 -21.01 -50.38
CA GLY A 918 -19.55 -20.45 -49.80
C GLY A 918 -19.69 -18.95 -50.02
N SER A 919 -18.58 -18.19 -50.01
CA SER A 919 -18.55 -16.76 -50.32
C SER A 919 -18.85 -16.48 -51.80
N LEU A 920 -18.32 -17.30 -52.72
CA LEU A 920 -18.64 -17.25 -54.14
C LEU A 920 -20.12 -17.50 -54.40
N VAL A 921 -20.67 -18.62 -53.87
CA VAL A 921 -22.09 -18.93 -54.02
C VAL A 921 -22.98 -17.85 -53.45
N ARG A 922 -22.60 -17.25 -52.34
CA ARG A 922 -23.28 -16.13 -51.74
C ARG A 922 -23.29 -14.92 -52.70
N LEU A 923 -22.14 -14.54 -53.27
CA LEU A 923 -22.02 -13.42 -54.20
C LEU A 923 -22.92 -13.63 -55.42
N LEU A 924 -22.90 -14.82 -56.02
CA LEU A 924 -23.72 -15.17 -57.14
C LEU A 924 -25.22 -15.19 -56.83
N THR A 925 -25.60 -15.67 -55.65
CA THR A 925 -26.99 -15.65 -55.18
C THR A 925 -27.49 -14.24 -54.96
N MET A 926 -26.62 -13.33 -54.48
CA MET A 926 -26.93 -11.92 -54.34
C MET A 926 -27.08 -11.23 -55.71
N GLU A 927 -26.17 -11.50 -56.66
CA GLU A 927 -26.21 -11.01 -58.04
C GLU A 927 -27.55 -11.41 -58.73
N TRP A 928 -27.95 -12.68 -58.58
CA TRP A 928 -29.25 -13.14 -59.07
C TRP A 928 -30.44 -12.42 -58.43
N SER A 929 -30.42 -12.23 -57.11
CA SER A 929 -31.51 -11.57 -56.39
C SER A 929 -31.62 -10.06 -56.78
N THR A 930 -30.53 -9.40 -57.13
CA THR A 930 -30.56 -8.00 -57.62
C THR A 930 -31.09 -7.94 -59.07
N THR A 931 -30.71 -8.86 -59.94
CA THR A 931 -31.21 -8.89 -61.35
C THR A 931 -32.70 -9.18 -61.42
N MET A 932 -33.28 -9.95 -60.50
CA MET A 932 -34.74 -10.26 -60.46
C MET A 932 -35.54 -9.18 -59.68
N GLY A 933 -34.86 -8.28 -58.92
CA GLY A 933 -35.49 -7.18 -58.19
C GLY A 933 -35.69 -5.90 -59.04
N GLU A 934 -35.10 -5.88 -60.22
CA GLU A 934 -35.23 -4.76 -61.19
C GLU A 934 -36.26 -5.08 -62.33
N GLY A 935 -36.95 -6.24 -62.33
CA GLY A 935 -37.96 -6.68 -63.29
C GLY A 935 -39.38 -6.62 -62.74
#